data_4a85ef55d0c1ccfab7b789f8906c64ca
#
_entry.id   4a85ef55d0c1ccfab7b789f8906c64ca
#
_cell.length_a   1.000
_cell.length_b   1.000
_cell.length_c   1.000
_cell.angle_alpha   90.00
_cell.angle_beta   90.00
_cell.angle_gamma   90.00
#
_symmetry.space_group_name_H-M   'P 1'
#
loop_
_entity.id
_entity.type
_entity.pdbx_description
1 polymer ?
#
loop_
_entity_poly.entity_id
_entity_poly.type
_entity_poly.pdbx_seq_one_letter_code
_entity_poly.pdbx_strand_id
1 'polypeptide(L)'
;MRRFVFLFIMLSICTSLYSQNLKKLQRKVDSLVLQGWYQLALDEIEKDWGSIDILQNDSEELFIIAFYKSYCLIALSDYDSADTFITKLSNQIITWEPSKQRNEYLASLDYLKGILYLSMNNFNGANRLLMSSKSYFDYESRFGNAYVNVLFTLANVKLALGQKLMAKLYIDEANDILSKSPKASSLGVFCITLAKLYNEIGKREDAISLLESELQNLTPDVAQNTILQIKIALAYFYAQEKKYQQAFDLISDIEYGDNLILYELKASLSYLLKKGNVSQYIQDYNSKMMKQSYSLASHFADIEFEDYWASLSSVSLSVNGILVNSFFQGNKRTIDNKRLIDTYNYLLFLKNFVLVNKLTISERIKNDTEAAALSSQASGLYQELNDPHLSKESVGGIKNKLRLLDKKMKSLVSNSLSGFCTVSFPTFASLKQNLREDEVMLDFFPYYEFISYDTYHIYYAVSITTKESQVPKFLKLCRVEQIDELLRNSKLYDAKNLVFYSAIWKKIERYISKKKKILISPTLNLNKVNLGAISCGAKRLGDVYQLASISSLNSLFKRDCVKENAKKSIALFGGMDYDASISVNKKNVQDSSKTKLDRSGFDYLPETLNEVTDISNLLAGVMNTTVYSGQKATESQFKLLSRHSPSVIHISTHGFYLKGKGLKAPFFKNLSLSSKITYKMSKCGLLFSGANNAWNGIYAQDVEEDCILTAAEVEKMDLSNTELVVLSACDTGLGDCESIDGVYGLSRAFKIAGAHTIVMTLWKVNDLVTKEFMCEFYGQIKEGLEYHEAFRIAQKRLRLKYQDPLLWAPFVIID
;
A
#
# COMPACT_ATOMS: atom_id res chain seq x y z
N MET A 1 -1.22 -4.10 -15.37
CA MET A 1 -1.98 -4.86 -16.37
C MET A 1 -3.47 -4.53 -16.50
N ARG A 2 -4.14 -3.98 -15.46
CA ARG A 2 -5.62 -3.71 -15.46
C ARG A 2 -6.10 -2.45 -16.22
N ARG A 3 -5.22 -1.60 -16.75
CA ARG A 3 -5.58 -0.23 -17.20
C ARG A 3 -5.83 -0.03 -18.71
N PHE A 4 -5.64 -1.03 -19.56
CA PHE A 4 -5.61 -0.82 -21.01
C PHE A 4 -6.75 -1.46 -21.82
N VAL A 5 -7.66 -2.21 -21.22
CA VAL A 5 -8.67 -2.99 -21.97
C VAL A 5 -9.87 -2.17 -22.47
N PHE A 6 -9.98 -0.89 -22.16
CA PHE A 6 -11.28 -0.25 -22.01
C PHE A 6 -11.65 0.87 -22.96
N LEU A 7 -10.90 1.15 -23.96
CA LEU A 7 -11.03 2.45 -24.59
C LEU A 7 -12.03 2.60 -25.74
N PHE A 8 -12.66 1.56 -26.22
CA PHE A 8 -13.23 1.59 -27.56
C PHE A 8 -14.71 1.21 -27.74
N ILE A 9 -15.53 1.11 -26.71
CA ILE A 9 -16.95 0.76 -26.90
C ILE A 9 -17.78 1.91 -27.50
N MET A 10 -17.36 3.14 -27.30
CA MET A 10 -18.21 4.30 -27.56
C MET A 10 -18.09 4.95 -28.94
N LEU A 11 -17.05 4.65 -29.71
CA LEU A 11 -16.89 5.27 -31.05
C LEU A 11 -17.83 4.72 -32.12
N SER A 12 -18.46 3.58 -31.90
CA SER A 12 -19.32 2.94 -32.90
C SER A 12 -20.83 3.08 -32.65
N ILE A 13 -21.27 3.55 -31.48
CA ILE A 13 -22.68 3.64 -31.12
C ILE A 13 -23.32 4.97 -31.58
N CYS A 14 -22.55 6.01 -31.87
CA CYS A 14 -23.06 7.36 -32.03
C CYS A 14 -22.73 8.00 -33.37
N THR A 15 -23.45 7.68 -34.39
CA THR A 15 -23.37 8.35 -35.73
C THR A 15 -24.53 9.29 -36.08
N SER A 16 -25.42 9.61 -35.16
CA SER A 16 -26.50 10.53 -35.44
C SER A 16 -26.73 11.59 -34.38
N LEU A 17 -26.57 12.87 -34.79
CA LEU A 17 -27.08 14.10 -34.15
C LEU A 17 -26.76 14.36 -32.69
N TYR A 18 -25.51 14.70 -32.40
CA TYR A 18 -25.12 15.22 -31.09
C TYR A 18 -25.11 16.74 -31.02
N SER A 19 -25.49 17.31 -29.87
CA SER A 19 -25.25 18.72 -29.60
C SER A 19 -23.74 19.02 -29.60
N GLN A 20 -23.31 20.17 -30.11
CA GLN A 20 -21.88 20.51 -30.18
C GLN A 20 -21.19 20.46 -28.81
N ASN A 21 -21.92 20.77 -27.73
CA ASN A 21 -21.40 20.76 -26.37
C ASN A 21 -21.15 19.34 -25.85
N LEU A 22 -22.02 18.40 -26.16
CA LEU A 22 -21.87 17.00 -25.76
C LEU A 22 -20.68 16.34 -26.46
N LYS A 23 -20.53 16.59 -27.77
CA LYS A 23 -19.33 16.10 -28.50
C LYS A 23 -18.04 16.67 -27.97
N LYS A 24 -18.05 17.91 -27.49
CA LYS A 24 -16.86 18.54 -26.85
C LYS A 24 -16.56 17.91 -25.53
N LEU A 25 -17.56 17.67 -24.67
CA LEU A 25 -17.40 16.97 -23.39
C LEU A 25 -16.93 15.54 -23.61
N GLN A 26 -17.56 14.79 -24.50
CA GLN A 26 -17.18 13.43 -24.83
C GLN A 26 -15.70 13.35 -25.26
N ARG A 27 -15.26 14.17 -26.21
CA ARG A 27 -13.86 14.20 -26.66
C ARG A 27 -12.90 14.52 -25.51
N LYS A 28 -13.28 15.42 -24.60
CA LYS A 28 -12.49 15.76 -23.44
C LYS A 28 -12.40 14.59 -22.46
N VAL A 29 -13.53 13.96 -22.17
CA VAL A 29 -13.61 12.77 -21.31
C VAL A 29 -12.84 11.60 -21.92
N ASP A 30 -13.04 11.34 -23.23
CA ASP A 30 -12.28 10.31 -23.96
C ASP A 30 -10.76 10.54 -23.83
N SER A 31 -10.30 11.77 -24.02
CA SER A 31 -8.87 12.10 -23.90
C SER A 31 -8.35 11.89 -22.48
N LEU A 32 -9.11 12.24 -21.46
CA LEU A 32 -8.75 12.07 -20.06
C LEU A 32 -8.73 10.60 -19.66
N VAL A 33 -9.73 9.84 -20.09
CA VAL A 33 -9.82 8.39 -19.85
C VAL A 33 -8.69 7.66 -20.58
N LEU A 34 -8.36 8.06 -21.82
CA LEU A 34 -7.21 7.57 -22.59
C LEU A 34 -5.89 7.74 -21.85
N GLN A 35 -5.73 8.86 -21.14
CA GLN A 35 -4.54 9.15 -20.35
C GLN A 35 -4.56 8.49 -18.97
N GLY A 36 -5.66 7.82 -18.59
CA GLY A 36 -5.87 7.24 -17.29
C GLY A 36 -6.20 8.24 -16.18
N TRP A 37 -6.63 9.45 -16.56
CA TRP A 37 -6.96 10.53 -15.62
C TRP A 37 -8.45 10.49 -15.26
N TYR A 38 -8.87 9.34 -14.71
CA TYR A 38 -10.28 9.03 -14.43
C TYR A 38 -10.94 10.01 -13.46
N GLN A 39 -10.21 10.53 -12.48
CA GLN A 39 -10.75 11.51 -11.54
C GLN A 39 -11.06 12.83 -12.26
N LEU A 40 -10.14 13.32 -13.08
CA LEU A 40 -10.38 14.52 -13.86
C LEU A 40 -11.53 14.33 -14.85
N ALA A 41 -11.64 13.15 -15.44
CA ALA A 41 -12.78 12.82 -16.30
C ALA A 41 -14.10 12.84 -15.53
N LEU A 42 -14.12 12.30 -14.31
CA LEU A 42 -15.29 12.32 -13.43
C LEU A 42 -15.64 13.74 -12.99
N ASP A 43 -14.64 14.55 -12.61
CA ASP A 43 -14.83 15.95 -12.20
C ASP A 43 -15.38 16.81 -13.36
N GLU A 44 -14.93 16.58 -14.60
CA GLU A 44 -15.48 17.25 -15.78
C GLU A 44 -16.94 16.84 -16.07
N ILE A 45 -17.25 15.55 -15.91
CA ILE A 45 -18.62 15.07 -16.02
C ILE A 45 -19.50 15.73 -14.94
N GLU A 46 -19.04 15.78 -13.70
CA GLU A 46 -19.81 16.35 -12.60
C GLU A 46 -19.95 17.87 -12.69
N LYS A 47 -18.94 18.58 -13.22
CA LYS A 47 -18.95 20.04 -13.39
C LYS A 47 -19.93 20.49 -14.48
N ASP A 48 -19.88 19.85 -15.64
CA ASP A 48 -20.68 20.29 -16.80
C ASP A 48 -22.14 19.80 -16.74
N TRP A 49 -22.39 18.73 -15.95
CA TRP A 49 -23.71 18.07 -15.91
C TRP A 49 -24.34 18.06 -14.51
N GLY A 50 -23.70 18.67 -13.52
CA GLY A 50 -24.23 18.96 -12.18
C GLY A 50 -24.97 17.79 -11.52
N SER A 51 -25.89 18.09 -10.63
CA SER A 51 -26.79 17.14 -9.97
C SER A 51 -27.98 16.74 -10.89
N ILE A 52 -27.77 16.57 -12.20
CA ILE A 52 -28.84 16.09 -13.07
C ILE A 52 -29.18 14.69 -12.60
N ASP A 53 -30.42 14.53 -12.20
CA ASP A 53 -31.01 13.22 -12.00
C ASP A 53 -31.14 12.57 -13.40
N ILE A 54 -30.04 11.92 -13.80
CA ILE A 54 -29.89 11.25 -15.13
C ILE A 54 -31.09 10.34 -15.40
N LEU A 55 -31.82 10.03 -14.37
CA LEU A 55 -32.89 9.07 -14.35
C LEU A 55 -34.27 9.70 -14.73
N GLN A 56 -34.34 11.00 -14.97
CA GLN A 56 -35.61 11.63 -15.36
C GLN A 56 -35.80 11.78 -16.85
N ASN A 57 -34.76 11.58 -17.68
CA ASN A 57 -34.83 11.74 -19.14
C ASN A 57 -34.37 10.47 -19.87
N ASP A 58 -35.18 9.99 -20.81
CA ASP A 58 -34.95 8.81 -21.67
C ASP A 58 -33.96 9.08 -22.81
N SER A 59 -33.00 9.99 -22.67
CA SER A 59 -32.12 10.35 -23.78
C SER A 59 -30.90 9.45 -23.85
N GLU A 60 -30.52 9.07 -25.08
CA GLU A 60 -29.32 8.32 -25.42
C GLU A 60 -28.05 9.01 -24.90
N GLU A 61 -28.01 10.33 -24.98
CA GLU A 61 -26.92 11.19 -24.55
C GLU A 61 -26.62 11.03 -23.08
N LEU A 62 -27.65 10.91 -22.27
CA LEU A 62 -27.52 10.73 -20.82
C LEU A 62 -27.01 9.32 -20.47
N PHE A 63 -27.40 8.31 -21.25
CA PHE A 63 -26.87 6.96 -21.07
C PHE A 63 -25.34 6.90 -21.26
N ILE A 64 -24.83 7.58 -22.29
CA ILE A 64 -23.40 7.63 -22.61
C ILE A 64 -22.60 8.24 -21.45
N ILE A 65 -23.06 9.35 -20.90
CA ILE A 65 -22.41 10.01 -19.76
C ILE A 65 -22.47 9.13 -18.51
N ALA A 66 -23.62 8.50 -18.28
CA ALA A 66 -23.80 7.54 -17.19
C ALA A 66 -22.85 6.34 -17.33
N PHE A 67 -22.65 5.86 -18.55
CA PHE A 67 -21.69 4.81 -18.85
C PHE A 67 -20.25 5.25 -18.50
N TYR A 68 -19.80 6.43 -18.94
CA TYR A 68 -18.50 6.96 -18.59
C TYR A 68 -18.34 7.21 -17.10
N LYS A 69 -19.38 7.74 -16.44
CA LYS A 69 -19.36 7.91 -14.97
C LYS A 69 -19.15 6.57 -14.27
N SER A 70 -19.93 5.56 -14.64
CA SER A 70 -19.80 4.20 -14.07
C SER A 70 -18.41 3.63 -14.30
N TYR A 71 -17.87 3.83 -15.50
CA TYR A 71 -16.55 3.38 -15.87
C TYR A 71 -15.44 4.07 -15.06
N CYS A 72 -15.49 5.39 -14.93
CA CYS A 72 -14.54 6.14 -14.11
C CYS A 72 -14.60 5.70 -12.65
N LEU A 73 -15.79 5.47 -12.09
CA LEU A 73 -15.97 4.95 -10.75
C LEU A 73 -15.30 3.57 -10.57
N ILE A 74 -15.47 2.65 -11.53
CA ILE A 74 -14.81 1.33 -11.52
C ILE A 74 -13.28 1.50 -11.59
N ALA A 75 -12.80 2.36 -12.47
CA ALA A 75 -11.38 2.60 -12.67
C ALA A 75 -10.72 3.26 -11.45
N LEU A 76 -11.47 4.05 -10.70
CA LEU A 76 -11.07 4.65 -9.43
C LEU A 76 -11.24 3.71 -8.22
N SER A 77 -11.65 2.46 -8.48
CA SER A 77 -11.95 1.44 -7.46
C SER A 77 -13.09 1.80 -6.50
N ASP A 78 -13.92 2.76 -6.89
CA ASP A 78 -15.15 3.11 -6.16
C ASP A 78 -16.28 2.14 -6.53
N TYR A 79 -16.11 0.91 -6.12
CA TYR A 79 -16.96 -0.20 -6.56
C TYR A 79 -18.38 -0.10 -6.01
N ASP A 80 -18.56 0.43 -4.81
CA ASP A 80 -19.87 0.56 -4.19
C ASP A 80 -20.71 1.65 -4.90
N SER A 81 -20.11 2.80 -5.23
CA SER A 81 -20.77 3.83 -6.03
C SER A 81 -21.06 3.34 -7.44
N ALA A 82 -20.11 2.62 -8.04
CA ALA A 82 -20.30 2.05 -9.37
C ALA A 82 -21.45 1.02 -9.39
N ASP A 83 -21.49 0.08 -8.42
CA ASP A 83 -22.54 -0.96 -8.34
C ASP A 83 -23.91 -0.33 -8.08
N THR A 84 -23.99 0.60 -7.14
CA THR A 84 -25.23 1.33 -6.83
C THR A 84 -25.74 2.10 -8.05
N PHE A 85 -24.85 2.83 -8.72
CA PHE A 85 -25.21 3.63 -9.89
C PHE A 85 -25.63 2.78 -11.08
N ILE A 86 -24.86 1.72 -11.42
CA ILE A 86 -25.19 0.78 -12.50
C ILE A 86 -26.51 0.06 -12.19
N THR A 87 -26.72 -0.36 -10.95
CA THR A 87 -27.96 -1.05 -10.55
C THR A 87 -29.17 -0.12 -10.66
N LYS A 88 -29.06 1.13 -10.24
CA LYS A 88 -30.10 2.15 -10.35
C LYS A 88 -30.45 2.41 -11.81
N LEU A 89 -29.45 2.54 -12.70
CA LEU A 89 -29.65 2.67 -14.15
C LEU A 89 -30.33 1.43 -14.74
N SER A 90 -29.89 0.23 -14.39
CA SER A 90 -30.47 -1.01 -14.90
C SER A 90 -31.94 -1.12 -14.51
N ASN A 91 -32.29 -0.84 -13.25
CA ASN A 91 -33.66 -0.88 -12.74
C ASN A 91 -34.56 0.11 -13.48
N GLN A 92 -34.07 1.27 -13.83
CA GLN A 92 -34.84 2.27 -14.57
C GLN A 92 -35.01 1.88 -16.05
N ILE A 93 -33.93 1.44 -16.70
CA ILE A 93 -34.02 1.04 -18.13
C ILE A 93 -34.91 -0.21 -18.29
N ILE A 94 -35.01 -1.10 -17.29
CA ILE A 94 -35.93 -2.25 -17.30
C ILE A 94 -37.39 -1.79 -17.38
N THR A 95 -37.77 -0.62 -16.88
CA THR A 95 -39.13 -0.10 -16.94
C THR A 95 -39.50 0.51 -18.30
N TRP A 96 -38.53 0.73 -19.18
CA TRP A 96 -38.81 1.27 -20.52
C TRP A 96 -39.54 0.24 -21.42
N GLU A 97 -40.22 0.72 -22.44
CA GLU A 97 -40.83 -0.18 -23.42
C GLU A 97 -39.79 -1.08 -24.10
N PRO A 98 -40.13 -2.35 -24.34
CA PRO A 98 -39.23 -3.29 -24.99
C PRO A 98 -38.80 -2.78 -26.38
N SER A 99 -37.48 -2.54 -26.52
CA SER A 99 -36.86 -2.08 -27.75
C SER A 99 -35.46 -2.66 -27.91
N LYS A 100 -34.95 -2.64 -29.15
CA LYS A 100 -33.57 -3.01 -29.42
C LYS A 100 -32.60 -2.17 -28.60
N GLN A 101 -32.80 -0.85 -28.57
CA GLN A 101 -31.98 0.10 -27.83
C GLN A 101 -31.97 -0.16 -26.32
N ARG A 102 -33.17 -0.44 -25.74
CA ARG A 102 -33.27 -0.83 -24.33
C ARG A 102 -32.38 -2.05 -23.99
N ASN A 103 -32.49 -3.09 -24.84
CA ASN A 103 -31.73 -4.31 -24.61
C ASN A 103 -30.21 -4.11 -24.78
N GLU A 104 -29.79 -3.26 -25.71
CA GLU A 104 -28.39 -2.88 -25.91
C GLU A 104 -27.83 -2.13 -24.70
N TYR A 105 -28.61 -1.24 -24.11
CA TYR A 105 -28.21 -0.56 -22.87
C TYR A 105 -28.09 -1.51 -21.70
N LEU A 106 -29.03 -2.43 -21.51
CA LEU A 106 -28.95 -3.46 -20.46
C LEU A 106 -27.73 -4.36 -20.64
N ALA A 107 -27.43 -4.80 -21.87
CA ALA A 107 -26.24 -5.58 -22.16
C ALA A 107 -24.95 -4.81 -21.88
N SER A 108 -24.93 -3.50 -22.16
CA SER A 108 -23.81 -2.62 -21.85
C SER A 108 -23.61 -2.44 -20.35
N LEU A 109 -24.69 -2.36 -19.57
CA LEU A 109 -24.63 -2.31 -18.11
C LEU A 109 -24.21 -3.66 -17.50
N ASP A 110 -24.66 -4.79 -18.05
CA ASP A 110 -24.16 -6.13 -17.67
C ASP A 110 -22.65 -6.25 -17.92
N TYR A 111 -22.16 -5.70 -19.01
CA TYR A 111 -20.75 -5.62 -19.31
C TYR A 111 -20.00 -4.79 -18.27
N LEU A 112 -20.43 -3.56 -17.95
CA LEU A 112 -19.82 -2.72 -16.91
C LEU A 112 -19.83 -3.41 -15.55
N LYS A 113 -20.95 -4.04 -15.19
CA LYS A 113 -21.06 -4.79 -13.93
C LYS A 113 -20.18 -6.05 -13.93
N GLY A 114 -20.00 -6.66 -15.09
CA GLY A 114 -19.04 -7.75 -15.28
C GLY A 114 -17.60 -7.32 -15.01
N ILE A 115 -17.22 -6.15 -15.46
CA ILE A 115 -15.93 -5.55 -15.21
C ILE A 115 -15.75 -5.19 -13.73
N LEU A 116 -16.77 -4.54 -13.16
CA LEU A 116 -16.79 -4.25 -11.74
C LEU A 116 -16.51 -5.52 -10.92
N TYR A 117 -17.20 -6.62 -11.23
CA TYR A 117 -17.01 -7.89 -10.55
C TYR A 117 -15.64 -8.51 -10.81
N LEU A 118 -15.10 -8.35 -12.02
CA LEU A 118 -13.72 -8.74 -12.34
C LEU A 118 -12.72 -7.93 -11.49
N SER A 119 -12.92 -6.64 -11.37
CA SER A 119 -12.08 -5.75 -10.56
C SER A 119 -12.14 -6.10 -9.07
N MET A 120 -13.30 -6.54 -8.60
CA MET A 120 -13.52 -7.06 -7.25
C MET A 120 -13.03 -8.51 -7.07
N ASN A 121 -12.40 -9.11 -8.08
CA ASN A 121 -12.02 -10.53 -8.15
C ASN A 121 -13.18 -11.51 -7.91
N ASN A 122 -14.41 -11.09 -8.12
CA ASN A 122 -15.56 -11.99 -8.18
C ASN A 122 -15.68 -12.60 -9.59
N PHE A 123 -14.74 -13.50 -9.92
CA PHE A 123 -14.61 -14.05 -11.27
C PHE A 123 -15.85 -14.83 -11.73
N ASN A 124 -16.55 -15.51 -10.80
CA ASN A 124 -17.77 -16.24 -11.14
C ASN A 124 -18.94 -15.29 -11.44
N GLY A 125 -19.09 -14.23 -10.65
CA GLY A 125 -20.08 -13.19 -10.91
C GLY A 125 -19.79 -12.46 -12.21
N ALA A 126 -18.53 -12.06 -12.44
CA ALA A 126 -18.07 -11.45 -13.68
C ALA A 126 -18.37 -12.34 -14.89
N ASN A 127 -18.03 -13.63 -14.82
CA ASN A 127 -18.30 -14.58 -15.91
C ASN A 127 -19.79 -14.65 -16.27
N ARG A 128 -20.67 -14.70 -15.27
CA ARG A 128 -22.13 -14.78 -15.51
C ARG A 128 -22.65 -13.54 -16.24
N LEU A 129 -22.29 -12.35 -15.77
CA LEU A 129 -22.74 -11.08 -16.36
C LEU A 129 -22.16 -10.87 -17.75
N LEU A 130 -20.87 -11.16 -17.95
CA LEU A 130 -20.23 -11.06 -19.25
C LEU A 130 -20.79 -12.07 -20.26
N MET A 131 -21.19 -13.26 -19.81
CA MET A 131 -21.89 -14.24 -20.67
C MET A 131 -23.29 -13.76 -21.05
N SER A 132 -24.02 -13.10 -20.15
CA SER A 132 -25.30 -12.42 -20.47
C SER A 132 -25.08 -11.34 -21.52
N SER A 133 -24.13 -10.47 -21.33
CA SER A 133 -23.78 -9.41 -22.29
C SER A 133 -23.33 -9.99 -23.64
N LYS A 134 -22.47 -11.05 -23.63
CA LYS A 134 -22.04 -11.76 -24.83
C LYS A 134 -23.22 -12.29 -25.63
N SER A 135 -24.15 -12.94 -24.95
CA SER A 135 -25.33 -13.57 -25.57
C SER A 135 -26.18 -12.55 -26.34
N TYR A 136 -26.35 -11.35 -25.80
CA TYR A 136 -27.06 -10.28 -26.48
C TYR A 136 -26.31 -9.76 -27.71
N PHE A 137 -25.04 -9.39 -27.58
CA PHE A 137 -24.21 -8.86 -28.65
C PHE A 137 -23.96 -9.89 -29.77
N ASP A 138 -23.94 -11.19 -29.47
CA ASP A 138 -23.80 -12.28 -30.42
C ASP A 138 -25.04 -12.34 -31.34
N TYR A 139 -26.21 -12.12 -30.77
CA TYR A 139 -27.49 -12.19 -31.49
C TYR A 139 -27.76 -10.92 -32.32
N GLU A 140 -27.56 -9.73 -31.73
CA GLU A 140 -28.06 -8.47 -32.29
C GLU A 140 -26.95 -7.64 -32.99
N SER A 141 -25.74 -7.79 -32.58
CA SER A 141 -24.63 -6.91 -32.96
C SER A 141 -23.37 -7.69 -33.35
N ARG A 142 -23.53 -8.55 -34.35
CA ARG A 142 -22.51 -9.55 -34.76
C ARG A 142 -21.12 -8.99 -35.04
N PHE A 143 -20.94 -7.69 -35.21
CA PHE A 143 -19.67 -7.08 -35.64
C PHE A 143 -19.37 -5.76 -34.95
N GLY A 144 -19.93 -5.51 -33.78
CA GLY A 144 -19.62 -4.29 -33.01
C GLY A 144 -18.39 -4.40 -32.17
N ASN A 145 -17.69 -3.29 -31.99
CA ASN A 145 -16.54 -3.20 -31.05
C ASN A 145 -16.91 -3.65 -29.63
N ALA A 146 -18.18 -3.51 -29.23
CA ALA A 146 -18.69 -3.97 -27.94
C ALA A 146 -18.53 -5.49 -27.76
N TYR A 147 -18.84 -6.28 -28.79
CA TYR A 147 -18.70 -7.74 -28.72
C TYR A 147 -17.24 -8.16 -28.51
N VAL A 148 -16.30 -7.58 -29.25
CA VAL A 148 -14.87 -7.86 -29.12
C VAL A 148 -14.38 -7.53 -27.70
N ASN A 149 -14.84 -6.43 -27.13
CA ASN A 149 -14.48 -6.06 -25.75
C ASN A 149 -15.04 -7.05 -24.72
N VAL A 150 -16.24 -7.54 -24.90
CA VAL A 150 -16.81 -8.60 -24.06
C VAL A 150 -15.96 -9.87 -24.14
N LEU A 151 -15.54 -10.27 -25.37
CA LEU A 151 -14.66 -11.42 -25.56
C LEU A 151 -13.30 -11.26 -24.85
N PHE A 152 -12.66 -10.10 -24.98
CA PHE A 152 -11.40 -9.82 -24.27
C PHE A 152 -11.56 -9.86 -22.75
N THR A 153 -12.67 -9.32 -22.24
CA THR A 153 -12.93 -9.33 -20.81
C THR A 153 -13.23 -10.74 -20.31
N LEU A 154 -13.97 -11.54 -21.07
CA LEU A 154 -14.17 -12.96 -20.80
C LEU A 154 -12.86 -13.76 -20.81
N ALA A 155 -11.98 -13.48 -21.78
CA ALA A 155 -10.65 -14.11 -21.80
C ALA A 155 -9.85 -13.81 -20.52
N ASN A 156 -9.85 -12.54 -20.06
CA ASN A 156 -9.23 -12.15 -18.79
C ASN A 156 -9.83 -12.89 -17.58
N VAL A 157 -11.16 -13.00 -17.52
CA VAL A 157 -11.86 -13.74 -16.46
C VAL A 157 -11.46 -15.22 -16.48
N LYS A 158 -11.40 -15.83 -17.66
CA LYS A 158 -10.98 -17.23 -17.81
C LYS A 158 -9.53 -17.46 -17.41
N LEU A 159 -8.63 -16.53 -17.73
CA LEU A 159 -7.24 -16.56 -17.25
C LEU A 159 -7.16 -16.48 -15.72
N ALA A 160 -7.95 -15.58 -15.13
CA ALA A 160 -8.02 -15.44 -13.68
C ALA A 160 -8.57 -16.70 -12.97
N LEU A 161 -9.46 -17.45 -13.65
CA LEU A 161 -9.98 -18.74 -13.19
C LEU A 161 -9.03 -19.91 -13.49
N GLY A 162 -7.86 -19.69 -14.13
CA GLY A 162 -6.93 -20.74 -14.55
C GLY A 162 -7.37 -21.55 -15.78
N GLN A 163 -8.45 -21.12 -16.45
CA GLN A 163 -9.06 -21.81 -17.59
C GLN A 163 -8.45 -21.35 -18.93
N LYS A 164 -7.14 -21.56 -19.10
CA LYS A 164 -6.37 -21.07 -20.26
C LYS A 164 -6.94 -21.48 -21.63
N LEU A 165 -7.49 -22.71 -21.73
CA LEU A 165 -8.08 -23.20 -22.99
C LEU A 165 -9.33 -22.38 -23.37
N MET A 166 -10.19 -22.07 -22.40
CA MET A 166 -11.38 -21.24 -22.65
C MET A 166 -11.00 -19.79 -22.96
N ALA A 167 -9.98 -19.26 -22.29
CA ALA A 167 -9.45 -17.94 -22.63
C ALA A 167 -8.98 -17.89 -24.09
N LYS A 168 -8.25 -18.92 -24.52
CA LYS A 168 -7.79 -19.02 -25.92
C LYS A 168 -8.96 -19.01 -26.92
N LEU A 169 -10.06 -19.73 -26.65
CA LEU A 169 -11.23 -19.72 -27.56
C LEU A 169 -11.81 -18.31 -27.74
N TYR A 170 -11.94 -17.54 -26.67
CA TYR A 170 -12.42 -16.14 -26.78
C TYR A 170 -11.42 -15.23 -27.48
N ILE A 171 -10.12 -15.46 -27.29
CA ILE A 171 -9.06 -14.72 -28.00
C ILE A 171 -9.11 -15.02 -29.50
N ASP A 172 -9.23 -16.30 -29.86
CA ASP A 172 -9.28 -16.74 -31.27
C ASP A 172 -10.55 -16.21 -31.96
N GLU A 173 -11.71 -16.23 -31.27
CA GLU A 173 -12.97 -15.65 -31.75
C GLU A 173 -12.84 -14.12 -31.97
N ALA A 174 -12.26 -13.41 -31.03
CA ALA A 174 -12.04 -11.95 -31.16
C ALA A 174 -11.10 -11.62 -32.34
N ASN A 175 -10.03 -12.40 -32.50
CA ASN A 175 -9.08 -12.23 -33.60
C ASN A 175 -9.73 -12.48 -34.95
N ASP A 176 -10.56 -13.53 -35.08
CA ASP A 176 -11.30 -13.83 -36.34
C ASP A 176 -12.21 -12.66 -36.73
N ILE A 177 -12.91 -12.05 -35.77
CA ILE A 177 -13.77 -10.89 -36.01
C ILE A 177 -12.96 -9.66 -36.47
N LEU A 178 -11.85 -9.38 -35.76
CA LEU A 178 -10.99 -8.23 -36.09
C LEU A 178 -10.37 -8.40 -37.50
N SER A 179 -9.97 -9.60 -37.89
CA SER A 179 -9.38 -9.89 -39.21
C SER A 179 -10.36 -9.68 -40.36
N LYS A 180 -11.67 -9.82 -40.09
CA LYS A 180 -12.75 -9.63 -41.12
C LYS A 180 -13.27 -8.19 -41.19
N SER A 181 -12.85 -7.31 -40.27
CA SER A 181 -13.34 -5.91 -40.22
C SER A 181 -12.22 -4.88 -40.47
N PRO A 182 -11.82 -4.65 -41.72
CA PRO A 182 -10.63 -3.82 -42.03
C PRO A 182 -10.85 -2.30 -41.86
N LYS A 183 -11.99 -1.83 -41.39
CA LYS A 183 -12.36 -0.39 -41.39
C LYS A 183 -12.24 0.32 -40.04
N ALA A 184 -11.49 -0.18 -39.11
CA ALA A 184 -11.46 0.47 -37.80
C ALA A 184 -10.13 1.21 -37.57
N SER A 185 -10.18 2.54 -37.58
CA SER A 185 -9.20 3.41 -36.89
C SER A 185 -8.95 3.02 -35.37
N SER A 186 -9.73 2.07 -34.88
CA SER A 186 -9.67 1.46 -33.56
C SER A 186 -8.88 0.14 -33.51
N LEU A 187 -8.47 -0.45 -34.66
CA LEU A 187 -7.78 -1.75 -34.70
C LEU A 187 -6.50 -1.77 -33.87
N GLY A 188 -5.68 -0.73 -33.96
CA GLY A 188 -4.40 -0.68 -33.26
C GLY A 188 -4.49 -0.90 -31.73
N VAL A 189 -5.51 -0.41 -31.06
CA VAL A 189 -5.69 -0.62 -29.62
C VAL A 189 -6.21 -2.03 -29.32
N PHE A 190 -7.09 -2.57 -30.15
CA PHE A 190 -7.53 -3.96 -30.04
C PHE A 190 -6.37 -4.92 -30.26
N CYS A 191 -5.50 -4.66 -31.24
CA CYS A 191 -4.31 -5.46 -31.50
C CYS A 191 -3.34 -5.46 -30.29
N ILE A 192 -3.16 -4.33 -29.63
CA ILE A 192 -2.35 -4.26 -28.40
C ILE A 192 -2.95 -5.13 -27.29
N THR A 193 -4.27 -5.09 -27.12
CA THR A 193 -4.96 -5.89 -26.11
C THR A 193 -4.87 -7.39 -26.43
N LEU A 194 -5.10 -7.74 -27.68
CA LEU A 194 -5.00 -9.10 -28.18
C LEU A 194 -3.58 -9.65 -28.04
N ALA A 195 -2.56 -8.85 -28.40
CA ALA A 195 -1.16 -9.23 -28.22
C ALA A 195 -0.79 -9.48 -26.76
N LYS A 196 -1.31 -8.67 -25.83
CA LYS A 196 -1.12 -8.90 -24.39
C LYS A 196 -1.76 -10.21 -23.94
N LEU A 197 -2.97 -10.51 -24.38
CA LEU A 197 -3.64 -11.77 -24.09
C LEU A 197 -2.90 -12.99 -24.66
N TYR A 198 -2.37 -12.89 -25.89
CA TYR A 198 -1.52 -13.93 -26.46
C TYR A 198 -0.27 -14.17 -25.59
N ASN A 199 0.38 -13.13 -25.11
CA ASN A 199 1.53 -13.28 -24.21
C ASN A 199 1.15 -13.98 -22.89
N GLU A 200 -0.02 -13.67 -22.30
CA GLU A 200 -0.49 -14.29 -21.05
C GLU A 200 -0.79 -15.80 -21.21
N ILE A 201 -1.22 -16.24 -22.39
CA ILE A 201 -1.43 -17.66 -22.69
C ILE A 201 -0.15 -18.38 -23.15
N GLY A 202 0.99 -17.64 -23.22
CA GLY A 202 2.27 -18.19 -23.62
C GLY A 202 2.56 -18.18 -25.13
N LYS A 203 1.74 -17.46 -25.91
CA LYS A 203 1.88 -17.30 -27.37
C LYS A 203 2.52 -15.97 -27.73
N ARG A 204 3.74 -15.74 -27.23
CA ARG A 204 4.43 -14.47 -27.43
C ARG A 204 4.83 -14.19 -28.87
N GLU A 205 5.18 -15.23 -29.62
CA GLU A 205 5.50 -15.09 -31.04
C GLU A 205 4.29 -14.60 -31.85
N ASP A 206 3.10 -15.14 -31.57
CA ASP A 206 1.83 -14.69 -32.19
C ASP A 206 1.54 -13.22 -31.83
N ALA A 207 1.83 -12.81 -30.57
CA ALA A 207 1.68 -11.43 -30.14
C ALA A 207 2.61 -10.47 -30.89
N ILE A 208 3.87 -10.86 -31.09
CA ILE A 208 4.85 -10.08 -31.85
C ILE A 208 4.41 -9.96 -33.31
N SER A 209 4.11 -11.08 -33.97
CA SER A 209 3.69 -11.11 -35.37
C SER A 209 2.44 -10.25 -35.63
N LEU A 210 1.50 -10.28 -34.68
CA LEU A 210 0.30 -9.43 -34.76
C LEU A 210 0.65 -7.94 -34.75
N LEU A 211 1.50 -7.51 -33.82
CA LEU A 211 1.87 -6.08 -33.72
C LEU A 211 2.80 -5.63 -34.85
N GLU A 212 3.66 -6.50 -35.36
CA GLU A 212 4.49 -6.24 -36.56
C GLU A 212 3.59 -6.01 -37.80
N SER A 213 2.64 -6.90 -38.03
CA SER A 213 1.69 -6.80 -39.12
C SER A 213 0.86 -5.52 -39.03
N GLU A 214 0.36 -5.19 -37.84
CA GLU A 214 -0.39 -3.97 -37.60
C GLU A 214 0.46 -2.73 -37.87
N LEU A 215 1.71 -2.70 -37.41
CA LEU A 215 2.62 -1.57 -37.61
C LEU A 215 2.95 -1.34 -39.10
N GLN A 216 3.02 -2.40 -39.91
CA GLN A 216 3.24 -2.33 -41.35
C GLN A 216 2.00 -1.85 -42.13
N ASN A 217 0.82 -2.17 -41.66
CA ASN A 217 -0.47 -1.90 -42.33
C ASN A 217 -1.13 -0.58 -41.88
N LEU A 218 -0.48 0.22 -41.03
CA LEU A 218 -1.02 1.49 -40.54
C LEU A 218 -1.25 2.47 -41.69
N THR A 219 -2.46 3.03 -41.73
CA THR A 219 -2.81 4.12 -42.65
C THR A 219 -2.40 5.48 -42.08
N PRO A 220 -2.15 6.50 -42.93
CA PRO A 220 -1.75 7.84 -42.45
C PRO A 220 -2.73 8.51 -41.48
N ASP A 221 -3.98 8.05 -41.44
CA ASP A 221 -5.04 8.60 -40.59
C ASP A 221 -5.04 8.06 -39.14
N VAL A 222 -4.17 7.09 -38.87
CA VAL A 222 -4.06 6.53 -37.50
C VAL A 222 -3.40 7.54 -36.56
N ALA A 223 -4.02 7.78 -35.41
CA ALA A 223 -3.50 8.72 -34.42
C ALA A 223 -2.06 8.36 -34.00
N GLN A 224 -1.16 9.32 -34.00
CA GLN A 224 0.26 9.13 -33.63
C GLN A 224 0.41 8.44 -32.26
N ASN A 225 -0.53 8.68 -31.34
CA ASN A 225 -0.52 8.02 -30.05
C ASN A 225 -0.75 6.50 -30.15
N THR A 226 -1.57 6.02 -31.07
CA THR A 226 -1.78 4.58 -31.31
C THR A 226 -0.51 3.92 -31.82
N ILE A 227 0.17 4.57 -32.79
CA ILE A 227 1.45 4.12 -33.32
C ILE A 227 2.49 4.01 -32.20
N LEU A 228 2.54 5.02 -31.35
CA LEU A 228 3.42 5.05 -30.18
C LEU A 228 3.17 3.86 -29.24
N GLN A 229 1.90 3.59 -28.93
CA GLN A 229 1.53 2.49 -28.03
C GLN A 229 1.86 1.11 -28.63
N ILE A 230 1.69 0.93 -29.95
CA ILE A 230 2.07 -0.31 -30.65
C ILE A 230 3.59 -0.48 -30.58
N LYS A 231 4.37 0.56 -30.87
CA LYS A 231 5.84 0.50 -30.80
C LYS A 231 6.34 0.15 -29.39
N ILE A 232 5.76 0.75 -28.35
CA ILE A 232 6.11 0.46 -26.96
C ILE A 232 5.77 -0.99 -26.60
N ALA A 233 4.59 -1.48 -26.99
CA ALA A 233 4.17 -2.85 -26.73
C ALA A 233 5.06 -3.87 -27.44
N LEU A 234 5.40 -3.62 -28.70
CA LEU A 234 6.28 -4.46 -29.50
C LEU A 234 7.71 -4.45 -28.94
N ALA A 235 8.24 -3.29 -28.57
CA ALA A 235 9.54 -3.17 -27.92
C ALA A 235 9.61 -3.94 -26.59
N TYR A 236 8.52 -3.91 -25.82
CA TYR A 236 8.39 -4.68 -24.57
C TYR A 236 8.50 -6.21 -24.85
N PHE A 237 7.79 -6.73 -25.84
CA PHE A 237 7.83 -8.16 -26.18
C PHE A 237 9.18 -8.57 -26.77
N TYR A 238 9.79 -7.74 -27.62
CA TYR A 238 11.16 -7.97 -28.10
C TYR A 238 12.17 -8.00 -26.95
N ALA A 239 12.02 -7.13 -25.97
CA ALA A 239 12.90 -7.13 -24.78
C ALA A 239 12.77 -8.43 -23.99
N GLN A 240 11.56 -8.96 -23.83
CA GLN A 240 11.32 -10.26 -23.19
C GLN A 240 11.92 -11.43 -23.97
N GLU A 241 11.95 -11.34 -25.31
CA GLU A 241 12.60 -12.32 -26.20
C GLU A 241 14.12 -12.08 -26.35
N LYS A 242 14.69 -11.18 -25.55
CA LYS A 242 16.12 -10.80 -25.60
C LYS A 242 16.56 -10.19 -26.93
N LYS A 243 15.64 -9.77 -27.80
CA LYS A 243 15.87 -9.06 -29.05
C LYS A 243 16.11 -7.57 -28.76
N TYR A 244 17.09 -7.27 -27.92
CA TYR A 244 17.27 -5.93 -27.32
C TYR A 244 17.56 -4.84 -28.35
N GLN A 245 18.30 -5.14 -29.42
CA GLN A 245 18.60 -4.17 -30.45
C GLN A 245 17.33 -3.77 -31.22
N GLN A 246 16.53 -4.75 -31.64
CA GLN A 246 15.24 -4.49 -32.30
C GLN A 246 14.28 -3.70 -31.42
N ALA A 247 14.20 -4.05 -30.13
CA ALA A 247 13.39 -3.31 -29.16
C ALA A 247 13.85 -1.86 -29.03
N PHE A 248 15.15 -1.61 -28.96
CA PHE A 248 15.72 -0.27 -28.84
C PHE A 248 15.49 0.57 -30.08
N ASP A 249 15.72 0.01 -31.28
CA ASP A 249 15.57 0.72 -32.55
C ASP A 249 14.12 1.21 -32.75
N LEU A 250 13.12 0.45 -32.27
CA LEU A 250 11.71 0.84 -32.36
C LEU A 250 11.35 2.10 -31.53
N ILE A 251 12.08 2.36 -30.46
CA ILE A 251 11.74 3.41 -29.49
C ILE A 251 12.82 4.50 -29.37
N SER A 252 13.97 4.33 -30.01
CA SER A 252 15.11 5.27 -29.90
C SER A 252 14.73 6.70 -30.29
N ASP A 253 14.01 6.86 -31.39
CA ASP A 253 13.64 8.14 -31.99
C ASP A 253 12.37 8.77 -31.40
N ILE A 254 11.71 8.05 -30.47
CA ILE A 254 10.49 8.57 -29.86
C ILE A 254 10.87 9.69 -28.89
N GLU A 255 10.47 10.92 -29.22
CA GLU A 255 10.58 12.04 -28.31
C GLU A 255 9.60 11.92 -27.15
N TYR A 256 10.00 12.46 -26.03
CA TYR A 256 9.50 12.23 -24.69
C TYR A 256 8.03 12.64 -24.51
N GLY A 257 7.15 11.63 -24.29
CA GLY A 257 5.81 11.83 -23.72
C GLY A 257 5.80 11.61 -22.18
N ASP A 258 4.63 11.57 -21.58
CA ASP A 258 4.48 11.27 -20.11
C ASP A 258 4.42 9.75 -19.81
N ASN A 259 4.86 8.88 -20.73
CA ASN A 259 4.78 7.43 -20.60
C ASN A 259 6.00 6.85 -19.85
N LEU A 260 5.83 6.48 -18.59
CA LEU A 260 6.91 5.91 -17.76
C LEU A 260 7.49 4.60 -18.33
N ILE A 261 6.67 3.79 -19.02
CA ILE A 261 7.13 2.52 -19.62
C ILE A 261 8.19 2.78 -20.70
N LEU A 262 8.02 3.85 -21.48
CA LEU A 262 9.00 4.23 -22.49
C LEU A 262 10.37 4.56 -21.89
N TYR A 263 10.38 5.31 -20.78
CA TYR A 263 11.64 5.65 -20.09
C TYR A 263 12.29 4.42 -19.46
N GLU A 264 11.49 3.54 -18.87
CA GLU A 264 11.97 2.26 -18.32
C GLU A 264 12.61 1.39 -19.41
N LEU A 265 11.93 1.21 -20.54
CA LEU A 265 12.45 0.46 -21.68
C LEU A 265 13.76 1.06 -22.22
N LYS A 266 13.77 2.38 -22.45
CA LYS A 266 14.98 3.08 -22.92
C LYS A 266 16.15 2.90 -21.95
N ALA A 267 15.92 3.04 -20.64
CA ALA A 267 16.96 2.86 -19.63
C ALA A 267 17.49 1.41 -19.61
N SER A 268 16.58 0.44 -19.55
CA SER A 268 16.92 -0.98 -19.45
C SER A 268 17.62 -1.50 -20.71
N LEU A 269 17.09 -1.16 -21.90
CA LEU A 269 17.69 -1.57 -23.18
C LEU A 269 19.03 -0.92 -23.43
N SER A 270 19.18 0.38 -23.13
CA SER A 270 20.45 1.09 -23.23
C SER A 270 21.53 0.47 -22.34
N TYR A 271 21.14 0.06 -21.12
CA TYR A 271 22.05 -0.63 -20.21
C TYR A 271 22.48 -1.99 -20.75
N LEU A 272 21.52 -2.81 -21.21
CA LEU A 272 21.79 -4.16 -21.74
C LEU A 272 22.64 -4.13 -23.02
N LEU A 273 22.41 -3.13 -23.89
CA LEU A 273 23.17 -2.93 -25.14
C LEU A 273 24.49 -2.16 -24.94
N LYS A 274 24.69 -1.58 -23.74
CA LYS A 274 25.81 -0.66 -23.46
C LYS A 274 25.84 0.55 -24.42
N LYS A 275 24.65 1.07 -24.75
CA LYS A 275 24.45 2.17 -25.71
C LYS A 275 23.64 3.30 -25.06
N GLY A 276 23.75 4.52 -25.64
CA GLY A 276 22.94 5.65 -25.22
C GLY A 276 23.31 6.24 -23.85
N ASN A 277 22.51 7.21 -23.41
CA ASN A 277 22.70 7.90 -22.11
C ASN A 277 21.76 7.32 -21.04
N VAL A 278 22.09 6.13 -20.54
CA VAL A 278 21.32 5.42 -19.50
C VAL A 278 21.00 6.32 -18.32
N SER A 279 21.97 7.11 -17.86
CA SER A 279 21.78 7.99 -16.71
C SER A 279 20.71 9.06 -16.95
N GLN A 280 20.66 9.61 -18.16
CA GLN A 280 19.65 10.62 -18.52
C GLN A 280 18.25 10.01 -18.55
N TYR A 281 18.08 8.83 -19.15
CA TYR A 281 16.80 8.14 -19.19
C TYR A 281 16.25 7.82 -17.78
N ILE A 282 17.13 7.46 -16.85
CA ILE A 282 16.74 7.21 -15.47
C ILE A 282 16.40 8.50 -14.72
N GLN A 283 17.13 9.58 -14.95
CA GLN A 283 16.80 10.89 -14.37
C GLN A 283 15.43 11.40 -14.86
N ASP A 284 15.19 11.27 -16.15
CA ASP A 284 13.91 11.66 -16.76
C ASP A 284 12.76 10.79 -16.20
N TYR A 285 12.98 9.46 -16.10
CA TYR A 285 12.05 8.55 -15.44
C TYR A 285 11.75 9.00 -14.01
N ASN A 286 12.78 9.25 -13.20
CA ASN A 286 12.63 9.64 -11.80
C ASN A 286 11.85 10.96 -11.67
N SER A 287 12.16 11.95 -12.50
CA SER A 287 11.47 13.25 -12.50
C SER A 287 9.98 13.10 -12.83
N LYS A 288 9.66 12.32 -13.87
CA LYS A 288 8.27 12.05 -14.28
C LYS A 288 7.52 11.24 -13.22
N MET A 289 8.17 10.21 -12.69
CA MET A 289 7.60 9.35 -11.66
C MET A 289 7.27 10.16 -10.39
N MET A 290 8.17 11.02 -9.93
CA MET A 290 7.90 11.91 -8.81
C MET A 290 6.70 12.81 -9.07
N LYS A 291 6.66 13.47 -10.23
CA LYS A 291 5.53 14.35 -10.62
C LYS A 291 4.19 13.60 -10.64
N GLN A 292 4.16 12.40 -11.22
CA GLN A 292 2.96 11.56 -11.24
C GLN A 292 2.57 11.09 -9.83
N SER A 293 3.54 10.74 -8.99
CA SER A 293 3.28 10.30 -7.61
C SER A 293 2.60 11.39 -6.78
N TYR A 294 3.05 12.64 -6.89
CA TYR A 294 2.40 13.77 -6.22
C TYR A 294 0.97 13.99 -6.72
N SER A 295 0.77 13.96 -8.03
CA SER A 295 -0.56 14.10 -8.62
C SER A 295 -1.51 12.98 -8.16
N LEU A 296 -1.02 11.74 -8.12
CA LEU A 296 -1.83 10.59 -7.70
C LEU A 296 -2.13 10.61 -6.19
N ALA A 297 -1.17 10.98 -5.35
CA ALA A 297 -1.37 11.06 -3.90
C ALA A 297 -2.44 12.10 -3.52
N SER A 298 -2.65 13.13 -4.34
CA SER A 298 -3.70 14.13 -4.11
C SER A 298 -5.10 13.69 -4.57
N HIS A 299 -5.20 12.69 -5.46
CA HIS A 299 -6.46 12.29 -6.09
C HIS A 299 -6.99 10.92 -5.62
N PHE A 300 -6.10 10.04 -5.14
CA PHE A 300 -6.50 8.70 -4.68
C PHE A 300 -6.80 8.69 -3.18
N ALA A 301 -7.76 7.87 -2.76
CA ALA A 301 -7.88 7.50 -1.36
C ALA A 301 -6.62 6.72 -0.90
N ASP A 302 -6.28 6.80 0.39
CA ASP A 302 -5.02 6.26 0.90
C ASP A 302 -4.82 4.77 0.59
N ILE A 303 -5.89 3.98 0.69
CA ILE A 303 -5.87 2.53 0.43
C ILE A 303 -5.49 2.22 -1.02
N GLU A 304 -6.09 2.94 -1.97
CA GLU A 304 -5.86 2.75 -3.41
C GLU A 304 -4.44 3.18 -3.79
N PHE A 305 -3.98 4.26 -3.16
CA PHE A 305 -2.65 4.79 -3.40
C PHE A 305 -1.55 3.84 -2.91
N GLU A 306 -1.68 3.22 -1.73
CA GLU A 306 -0.68 2.31 -1.18
C GLU A 306 -0.44 1.08 -2.07
N ASP A 307 -1.50 0.46 -2.60
CA ASP A 307 -1.36 -0.69 -3.51
C ASP A 307 -0.74 -0.28 -4.86
N TYR A 308 -1.12 0.88 -5.36
CA TYR A 308 -0.52 1.42 -6.57
C TYR A 308 0.95 1.76 -6.35
N TRP A 309 1.28 2.38 -5.22
CA TRP A 309 2.64 2.74 -4.84
C TRP A 309 3.55 1.53 -4.70
N ALA A 310 3.08 0.44 -4.09
CA ALA A 310 3.86 -0.79 -3.96
C ALA A 310 4.31 -1.34 -5.32
N SER A 311 3.43 -1.31 -6.32
CA SER A 311 3.76 -1.71 -7.69
C SER A 311 4.73 -0.73 -8.35
N LEU A 312 4.45 0.57 -8.26
CA LEU A 312 5.23 1.62 -8.91
C LEU A 312 6.65 1.73 -8.32
N SER A 313 6.78 1.63 -7.00
CA SER A 313 8.07 1.68 -6.32
C SER A 313 8.95 0.47 -6.66
N SER A 314 8.37 -0.71 -6.84
CA SER A 314 9.11 -1.90 -7.27
C SER A 314 9.73 -1.73 -8.67
N VAL A 315 8.97 -1.22 -9.63
CA VAL A 315 9.50 -0.90 -10.98
C VAL A 315 10.59 0.18 -10.88
N SER A 316 10.35 1.22 -10.08
CA SER A 316 11.32 2.29 -9.88
C SER A 316 12.62 1.82 -9.27
N LEU A 317 12.56 0.84 -8.36
CA LEU A 317 13.76 0.22 -7.79
C LEU A 317 14.54 -0.59 -8.83
N SER A 318 13.85 -1.30 -9.73
CA SER A 318 14.54 -2.05 -10.79
C SER A 318 15.25 -1.10 -11.74
N VAL A 319 14.61 -0.04 -12.19
CA VAL A 319 15.20 0.99 -13.06
C VAL A 319 16.41 1.66 -12.38
N ASN A 320 16.28 2.08 -11.14
CA ASN A 320 17.37 2.70 -10.39
C ASN A 320 18.47 1.71 -10.00
N GLY A 321 18.18 0.42 -9.92
CA GLY A 321 19.16 -0.65 -9.76
C GLY A 321 20.26 -0.61 -10.83
N ILE A 322 19.93 -0.16 -12.02
CA ILE A 322 20.89 0.03 -13.12
C ILE A 322 21.97 1.07 -12.74
N LEU A 323 21.56 2.23 -12.20
CA LEU A 323 22.52 3.24 -11.74
C LEU A 323 23.32 2.76 -10.54
N VAL A 324 22.66 2.17 -9.56
CA VAL A 324 23.30 1.64 -8.35
C VAL A 324 24.32 0.57 -8.72
N ASN A 325 24.05 -0.28 -9.71
CA ASN A 325 25.00 -1.27 -10.23
C ASN A 325 26.26 -0.61 -10.78
N SER A 326 26.12 0.50 -11.50
CA SER A 326 27.28 1.24 -12.03
C SER A 326 28.17 1.77 -10.88
N PHE A 327 27.60 2.09 -9.71
CA PHE A 327 28.36 2.50 -8.53
C PHE A 327 29.16 1.34 -7.89
N PHE A 328 28.67 0.10 -8.02
CA PHE A 328 29.36 -1.08 -7.50
C PHE A 328 30.43 -1.62 -8.44
N GLN A 329 30.23 -1.49 -9.76
CA GLN A 329 31.14 -2.04 -10.79
C GLN A 329 32.17 -1.03 -11.32
N GLY A 330 31.90 0.28 -11.18
CA GLY A 330 32.70 1.32 -11.81
C GLY A 330 34.05 1.58 -11.17
N ASN A 331 35.04 1.94 -12.01
CA ASN A 331 36.29 2.54 -11.53
C ASN A 331 36.00 3.84 -10.79
N LYS A 332 36.48 3.99 -9.57
CA LYS A 332 36.24 5.12 -8.66
C LYS A 332 36.49 6.53 -9.25
N ARG A 333 37.12 6.62 -10.43
CA ARG A 333 37.56 7.88 -11.05
C ARG A 333 36.52 8.56 -11.95
N THR A 334 35.37 7.89 -12.25
CA THR A 334 34.42 8.37 -13.26
C THR A 334 32.98 8.58 -12.74
N ILE A 335 32.72 8.36 -11.44
CA ILE A 335 31.38 8.53 -10.89
C ILE A 335 31.19 9.98 -10.46
N ASP A 336 30.24 10.65 -11.09
CA ASP A 336 29.85 12.01 -10.75
C ASP A 336 29.17 12.05 -9.38
N ASN A 337 29.71 12.87 -8.46
CA ASN A 337 29.19 13.06 -7.12
C ASN A 337 27.71 13.50 -7.12
N LYS A 338 27.33 14.35 -8.08
CA LYS A 338 25.95 14.79 -8.23
C LYS A 338 25.01 13.61 -8.48
N ARG A 339 25.37 12.71 -9.37
CA ARG A 339 24.55 11.52 -9.67
C ARG A 339 24.39 10.60 -8.47
N LEU A 340 25.44 10.42 -7.66
CA LEU A 340 25.33 9.65 -6.40
C LEU A 340 24.32 10.27 -5.45
N ILE A 341 24.37 11.58 -5.28
CA ILE A 341 23.45 12.33 -4.40
C ILE A 341 22.03 12.27 -4.95
N ASP A 342 21.82 12.53 -6.24
CA ASP A 342 20.51 12.53 -6.88
C ASP A 342 19.86 11.12 -6.81
N THR A 343 20.62 10.07 -7.05
CA THR A 343 20.15 8.68 -6.92
C THR A 343 19.75 8.39 -5.47
N TYR A 344 20.54 8.82 -4.49
CA TYR A 344 20.21 8.60 -3.09
C TYR A 344 18.98 9.40 -2.67
N ASN A 345 18.86 10.65 -3.09
CA ASN A 345 17.67 11.47 -2.84
C ASN A 345 16.40 10.80 -3.39
N TYR A 346 16.49 10.18 -4.55
CA TYR A 346 15.38 9.44 -5.14
C TYR A 346 15.05 8.16 -4.36
N LEU A 347 16.05 7.41 -3.89
CA LEU A 347 15.82 6.24 -3.02
C LEU A 347 15.18 6.65 -1.68
N LEU A 348 15.61 7.78 -1.11
CA LEU A 348 14.99 8.38 0.08
C LEU A 348 13.53 8.76 -0.18
N PHE A 349 13.24 9.35 -1.34
CA PHE A 349 11.88 9.63 -1.77
C PHE A 349 11.05 8.35 -1.85
N LEU A 350 11.51 7.31 -2.56
CA LEU A 350 10.78 6.05 -2.69
C LEU A 350 10.45 5.41 -1.34
N LYS A 351 11.41 5.44 -0.41
CA LYS A 351 11.29 4.79 0.90
C LYS A 351 10.36 5.54 1.86
N ASN A 352 10.24 6.85 1.73
CA ASN A 352 9.54 7.68 2.71
C ASN A 352 8.23 8.29 2.16
N PHE A 353 7.93 8.13 0.87
CA PHE A 353 6.87 8.90 0.21
C PHE A 353 5.51 8.74 0.89
N VAL A 354 5.04 7.52 1.10
CA VAL A 354 3.71 7.25 1.69
C VAL A 354 3.64 7.75 3.12
N LEU A 355 4.65 7.43 3.93
CA LEU A 355 4.64 7.82 5.34
C LEU A 355 4.71 9.34 5.52
N VAL A 356 5.58 10.01 4.78
CA VAL A 356 5.73 11.48 4.86
C VAL A 356 4.46 12.19 4.40
N ASN A 357 3.83 11.71 3.32
CA ASN A 357 2.53 12.25 2.88
C ASN A 357 1.46 12.09 3.96
N LYS A 358 1.30 10.89 4.53
CA LYS A 358 0.32 10.66 5.60
C LYS A 358 0.56 11.56 6.81
N LEU A 359 1.82 11.67 7.26
CA LEU A 359 2.18 12.55 8.38
C LEU A 359 1.86 14.02 8.07
N THR A 360 2.17 14.48 6.87
CA THR A 360 1.93 15.87 6.46
C THR A 360 0.43 16.16 6.34
N ILE A 361 -0.33 15.25 5.74
CA ILE A 361 -1.79 15.38 5.63
C ILE A 361 -2.42 15.37 7.04
N SER A 362 -2.04 14.44 7.90
CA SER A 362 -2.52 14.36 9.29
C SER A 362 -2.24 15.64 10.08
N GLU A 363 -1.02 16.18 10.00
CA GLU A 363 -0.63 17.42 10.68
C GLU A 363 -1.45 18.63 10.20
N ARG A 364 -1.74 18.70 8.90
CA ARG A 364 -2.54 19.79 8.32
C ARG A 364 -4.02 19.69 8.66
N ILE A 365 -4.58 18.48 8.62
CA ILE A 365 -5.95 18.23 9.06
C ILE A 365 -6.13 18.71 10.51
N LYS A 366 -5.15 18.47 11.37
CA LYS A 366 -5.19 18.92 12.78
C LYS A 366 -5.18 20.44 12.92
N ASN A 367 -4.50 21.14 12.03
CA ASN A 367 -4.33 22.60 12.06
C ASN A 367 -5.44 23.37 11.33
N ASP A 368 -6.27 22.70 10.52
CA ASP A 368 -7.40 23.27 9.80
C ASP A 368 -8.71 22.90 10.51
N THR A 369 -9.48 23.91 10.95
CA THR A 369 -10.70 23.72 11.76
C THR A 369 -11.79 22.99 10.99
N GLU A 370 -11.96 23.26 9.68
CA GLU A 370 -12.95 22.57 8.85
C GLU A 370 -12.53 21.13 8.58
N ALA A 371 -11.26 20.90 8.24
CA ALA A 371 -10.73 19.56 8.02
C ALA A 371 -10.75 18.71 9.30
N ALA A 372 -10.48 19.30 10.47
CA ALA A 372 -10.56 18.62 11.76
C ALA A 372 -12.01 18.22 12.11
N ALA A 373 -13.01 19.06 11.78
CA ALA A 373 -14.42 18.73 11.95
C ALA A 373 -14.83 17.57 11.02
N LEU A 374 -14.39 17.59 9.75
CA LEU A 374 -14.64 16.50 8.79
C LEU A 374 -13.95 15.19 9.23
N SER A 375 -12.76 15.28 9.81
CA SER A 375 -12.05 14.13 10.37
C SER A 375 -12.80 13.51 11.55
N SER A 376 -13.40 14.33 12.42
CA SER A 376 -14.28 13.85 13.48
C SER A 376 -15.53 13.15 12.93
N GLN A 377 -16.15 13.70 11.87
CA GLN A 377 -17.29 13.05 11.21
C GLN A 377 -16.88 11.72 10.57
N ALA A 378 -15.71 11.67 9.94
CA ALA A 378 -15.17 10.44 9.38
C ALA A 378 -14.94 9.38 10.46
N SER A 379 -14.44 9.77 11.64
CA SER A 379 -14.25 8.85 12.78
C SER A 379 -15.58 8.24 13.24
N GLY A 380 -16.65 9.04 13.34
CA GLY A 380 -17.99 8.52 13.64
C GLY A 380 -18.51 7.54 12.58
N LEU A 381 -18.31 7.82 11.30
CA LEU A 381 -18.70 6.90 10.22
C LEU A 381 -17.87 5.61 10.19
N TYR A 382 -16.61 5.63 10.62
CA TYR A 382 -15.83 4.41 10.80
C TYR A 382 -16.35 3.55 11.96
N GLN A 383 -16.84 4.20 13.02
CA GLN A 383 -17.53 3.51 14.12
C GLN A 383 -18.84 2.86 13.61
N GLU A 384 -19.65 3.61 12.84
CA GLU A 384 -20.86 3.04 12.22
C GLU A 384 -20.53 1.81 11.33
N LEU A 385 -19.39 1.81 10.60
CA LEU A 385 -18.99 0.67 9.77
C LEU A 385 -18.69 -0.62 10.56
N ASN A 386 -18.40 -0.51 11.84
CA ASN A 386 -18.16 -1.66 12.71
C ASN A 386 -19.47 -2.34 13.14
N ASP A 387 -20.65 -1.75 12.84
CA ASP A 387 -21.93 -2.39 13.10
C ASP A 387 -22.14 -3.62 12.19
N PRO A 388 -22.19 -4.84 12.76
CA PRO A 388 -22.33 -6.07 12.00
C PRO A 388 -23.72 -6.29 11.39
N HIS A 389 -24.72 -5.48 11.80
CA HIS A 389 -26.10 -5.59 11.32
C HIS A 389 -26.40 -4.63 10.16
N LEU A 390 -25.43 -3.82 9.74
CA LEU A 390 -25.59 -2.97 8.58
C LEU A 390 -25.90 -3.79 7.32
N SER A 391 -26.95 -3.36 6.63
CA SER A 391 -27.21 -3.90 5.29
C SER A 391 -26.03 -3.58 4.36
N LYS A 392 -25.84 -4.40 3.32
CA LYS A 392 -24.81 -4.12 2.30
C LYS A 392 -24.97 -2.73 1.69
N GLU A 393 -26.19 -2.25 1.59
CA GLU A 393 -26.57 -0.94 1.06
C GLU A 393 -26.15 0.18 2.03
N SER A 394 -26.36 -0.02 3.34
CA SER A 394 -25.92 0.92 4.38
C SER A 394 -24.40 1.01 4.46
N VAL A 395 -23.69 -0.10 4.40
CA VAL A 395 -22.22 -0.15 4.35
C VAL A 395 -21.69 0.60 3.12
N GLY A 396 -22.30 0.39 1.94
CA GLY A 396 -21.97 1.12 0.72
C GLY A 396 -22.16 2.63 0.88
N GLY A 397 -23.28 3.03 1.49
CA GLY A 397 -23.60 4.44 1.77
C GLY A 397 -22.58 5.11 2.70
N ILE A 398 -22.17 4.41 3.79
CA ILE A 398 -21.19 4.93 4.76
C ILE A 398 -19.81 5.05 4.10
N LYS A 399 -19.37 4.06 3.36
CA LYS A 399 -18.08 4.11 2.63
C LYS A 399 -18.04 5.27 1.64
N ASN A 400 -19.13 5.53 0.93
CA ASN A 400 -19.24 6.69 0.04
C ASN A 400 -19.12 8.01 0.80
N LYS A 401 -19.78 8.13 1.96
CA LYS A 401 -19.64 9.32 2.81
C LYS A 401 -18.19 9.49 3.27
N LEU A 402 -17.55 8.42 3.73
CA LEU A 402 -16.13 8.44 4.13
C LEU A 402 -15.22 8.89 2.99
N ARG A 403 -15.41 8.37 1.78
CA ARG A 403 -14.65 8.77 0.60
C ARG A 403 -14.84 10.25 0.25
N LEU A 404 -16.08 10.74 0.32
CA LEU A 404 -16.38 12.14 0.08
C LEU A 404 -15.74 13.04 1.14
N LEU A 405 -15.78 12.65 2.42
CA LEU A 405 -15.12 13.37 3.51
C LEU A 405 -13.60 13.38 3.32
N ASP A 406 -12.98 12.23 2.97
CA ASP A 406 -11.55 12.14 2.71
C ASP A 406 -11.14 13.04 1.54
N LYS A 407 -11.88 13.01 0.44
CA LYS A 407 -11.68 13.94 -0.69
C LYS A 407 -11.83 15.40 -0.27
N LYS A 408 -12.86 15.72 0.49
CA LYS A 408 -13.09 17.09 0.96
C LYS A 408 -11.98 17.55 1.89
N MET A 409 -11.55 16.71 2.84
CA MET A 409 -10.39 16.98 3.70
C MET A 409 -9.14 17.22 2.88
N LYS A 410 -8.84 16.32 1.92
CA LYS A 410 -7.68 16.47 1.04
C LYS A 410 -7.76 17.71 0.18
N SER A 411 -8.93 18.09 -0.34
CA SER A 411 -9.10 19.32 -1.13
C SER A 411 -8.90 20.58 -0.31
N LEU A 412 -9.41 20.64 0.93
CA LEU A 412 -9.16 21.76 1.86
C LEU A 412 -7.67 21.91 2.16
N VAL A 413 -7.03 20.79 2.48
CA VAL A 413 -5.60 20.73 2.75
C VAL A 413 -4.77 20.97 1.48
N SER A 414 -5.23 20.60 0.29
CA SER A 414 -4.53 20.79 -0.99
C SER A 414 -4.77 22.19 -1.60
N ASN A 415 -5.93 22.80 -1.42
CA ASN A 415 -6.21 24.16 -1.91
C ASN A 415 -5.41 25.24 -1.15
N SER A 416 -5.04 24.97 0.11
CA SER A 416 -3.98 25.75 0.80
C SER A 416 -2.57 25.46 0.24
N LEU A 417 -2.48 24.54 -0.70
CA LEU A 417 -1.32 23.99 -1.39
C LEU A 417 -1.29 24.40 -2.87
N SER A 418 -1.36 25.69 -3.19
CA SER A 418 -0.85 26.18 -4.48
C SER A 418 0.65 25.83 -4.69
N GLY A 419 1.09 24.79 -4.01
CA GLY A 419 2.36 24.10 -4.09
C GLY A 419 2.37 22.83 -3.27
N PHE A 420 1.98 21.69 -3.86
CA PHE A 420 2.42 20.35 -3.41
C PHE A 420 3.96 20.26 -3.37
N CYS A 421 4.66 21.29 -3.85
CA CYS A 421 6.10 21.51 -3.73
C CYS A 421 6.60 21.77 -2.30
N THR A 422 5.76 21.84 -1.27
CA THR A 422 6.19 22.16 0.09
C THR A 422 6.31 20.95 1.04
N VAL A 423 6.01 19.72 0.60
CA VAL A 423 6.33 18.53 1.37
C VAL A 423 7.84 18.31 1.29
N SER A 424 8.56 18.63 2.37
CA SER A 424 10.01 18.44 2.43
C SER A 424 10.32 16.97 2.69
N PHE A 425 10.71 16.24 1.63
CA PHE A 425 11.25 14.90 1.78
C PHE A 425 12.67 14.91 2.30
N PRO A 426 13.09 13.89 3.06
CA PRO A 426 14.47 13.72 3.43
C PRO A 426 15.39 13.72 2.19
N THR A 427 16.44 14.52 2.24
CA THR A 427 17.50 14.54 1.24
C THR A 427 18.84 14.21 1.89
N PHE A 428 19.84 13.85 1.09
CA PHE A 428 21.19 13.65 1.61
C PHE A 428 21.71 14.87 2.37
N ALA A 429 21.42 16.07 1.88
CA ALA A 429 21.81 17.31 2.52
C ALA A 429 21.14 17.51 3.88
N SER A 430 19.81 17.37 3.94
CA SER A 430 19.07 17.50 5.19
C SER A 430 19.42 16.39 6.20
N LEU A 431 19.64 15.14 5.73
CA LEU A 431 20.09 14.04 6.57
C LEU A 431 21.44 14.37 7.21
N LYS A 432 22.42 14.76 6.40
CA LYS A 432 23.75 15.13 6.86
C LYS A 432 23.74 16.28 7.87
N GLN A 433 22.89 17.31 7.64
CA GLN A 433 22.76 18.46 8.53
C GLN A 433 22.25 18.07 9.92
N ASN A 434 21.37 17.07 10.00
CA ASN A 434 20.75 16.64 11.25
C ASN A 434 21.52 15.51 11.97
N LEU A 435 22.61 14.97 11.40
CA LEU A 435 23.48 14.03 12.07
C LEU A 435 24.45 14.74 13.04
N ARG A 436 24.67 14.14 14.20
CA ARG A 436 25.70 14.57 15.16
C ARG A 436 27.07 14.01 14.73
N GLU A 437 28.16 14.53 15.30
CA GLU A 437 29.52 14.14 14.90
C GLU A 437 29.85 12.68 15.23
N ASP A 438 29.29 12.15 16.31
CA ASP A 438 29.47 10.78 16.77
C ASP A 438 28.48 9.79 16.13
N GLU A 439 27.55 10.27 15.31
CA GLU A 439 26.52 9.48 14.66
C GLU A 439 26.89 9.05 13.23
N VAL A 440 26.38 7.90 12.82
CA VAL A 440 26.36 7.43 11.43
C VAL A 440 24.99 6.88 11.09
N MET A 441 24.51 7.22 9.90
CA MET A 441 23.29 6.68 9.32
C MET A 441 23.58 5.50 8.42
N LEU A 442 22.97 4.36 8.70
CA LEU A 442 22.90 3.18 7.83
C LEU A 442 21.49 3.07 7.26
N ASP A 443 21.32 3.44 6.01
CA ASP A 443 20.04 3.37 5.32
C ASP A 443 20.06 2.17 4.37
N PHE A 444 19.32 1.10 4.73
CA PHE A 444 19.23 -0.12 3.94
C PHE A 444 18.13 0.01 2.89
N PHE A 445 18.38 -0.54 1.71
CA PHE A 445 17.44 -0.59 0.60
C PHE A 445 17.63 -1.87 -0.23
N PRO A 446 16.56 -2.37 -0.92
CA PRO A 446 16.72 -3.46 -1.87
C PRO A 446 17.39 -2.95 -3.13
N TYR A 447 18.36 -3.71 -3.61
CA TYR A 447 19.09 -3.45 -4.84
C TYR A 447 18.80 -4.56 -5.85
N TYR A 448 18.31 -4.17 -7.01
CA TYR A 448 17.95 -5.05 -8.11
C TYR A 448 19.12 -5.14 -9.09
N GLU A 449 19.81 -6.27 -9.12
CA GLU A 449 20.89 -6.54 -10.09
C GLU A 449 20.29 -7.16 -11.34
N PHE A 450 20.33 -6.42 -12.42
CA PHE A 450 19.83 -6.86 -13.73
C PHE A 450 20.63 -8.04 -14.27
N ILE A 451 19.94 -9.11 -14.68
CA ILE A 451 20.49 -10.24 -15.41
C ILE A 451 20.06 -10.16 -16.88
N SER A 452 18.78 -9.93 -17.11
CA SER A 452 18.15 -9.69 -18.39
C SER A 452 16.91 -8.83 -18.17
N TYR A 453 16.23 -8.43 -19.25
CA TYR A 453 14.94 -7.75 -19.10
C TYR A 453 13.97 -8.67 -18.32
N ASP A 454 13.26 -8.11 -17.37
CA ASP A 454 12.35 -8.81 -16.42
C ASP A 454 13.02 -9.87 -15.50
N THR A 455 14.36 -10.00 -15.52
CA THR A 455 15.05 -10.94 -14.63
C THR A 455 16.14 -10.23 -13.85
N TYR A 456 16.08 -10.34 -12.52
CA TYR A 456 17.05 -9.71 -11.62
C TYR A 456 17.24 -10.53 -10.35
N HIS A 457 18.37 -10.35 -9.71
CA HIS A 457 18.63 -10.80 -8.35
C HIS A 457 18.43 -9.63 -7.39
N ILE A 458 17.78 -9.89 -6.26
CA ILE A 458 17.56 -8.86 -5.22
C ILE A 458 18.62 -9.03 -4.15
N TYR A 459 19.33 -7.95 -3.85
CA TYR A 459 20.31 -7.87 -2.77
C TYR A 459 19.89 -6.83 -1.75
N TYR A 460 20.33 -7.01 -0.53
CA TYR A 460 20.43 -5.88 0.38
C TYR A 460 21.60 -5.00 -0.02
N ALA A 461 21.37 -3.70 -0.02
CA ALA A 461 22.39 -2.68 -0.13
C ALA A 461 22.23 -1.67 1.01
N VAL A 462 23.26 -0.91 1.31
CA VAL A 462 23.25 0.12 2.35
C VAL A 462 23.92 1.39 1.86
N SER A 463 23.31 2.52 2.16
CA SER A 463 23.95 3.84 2.11
C SER A 463 24.49 4.18 3.50
N ILE A 464 25.75 4.58 3.58
CA ILE A 464 26.40 5.02 4.80
C ILE A 464 26.63 6.52 4.71
N THR A 465 26.06 7.26 5.65
CA THR A 465 26.17 8.73 5.71
C THR A 465 26.59 9.17 7.10
N THR A 466 27.58 10.04 7.17
CA THR A 466 28.03 10.76 8.38
C THR A 466 27.92 12.26 8.16
N LYS A 467 28.07 13.04 9.21
CA LYS A 467 28.05 14.51 9.11
C LYS A 467 29.12 15.04 8.16
N GLU A 468 30.26 14.39 8.09
CA GLU A 468 31.41 14.79 7.26
C GLU A 468 31.32 14.26 5.82
N SER A 469 30.38 13.36 5.51
CA SER A 469 30.25 12.76 4.19
C SER A 469 30.05 13.80 3.11
N GLN A 470 30.86 13.78 2.06
CA GLN A 470 30.65 14.63 0.87
C GLN A 470 29.62 14.01 -0.09
N VAL A 471 29.55 12.68 -0.12
CA VAL A 471 28.62 11.88 -0.91
C VAL A 471 28.17 10.67 -0.09
N PRO A 472 27.00 10.09 -0.37
CA PRO A 472 26.58 8.84 0.24
C PRO A 472 27.50 7.69 -0.18
N LYS A 473 27.84 6.80 0.76
CA LYS A 473 28.68 5.62 0.46
C LYS A 473 27.79 4.39 0.31
N PHE A 474 27.68 3.87 -0.91
CA PHE A 474 26.92 2.65 -1.18
C PHE A 474 27.76 1.39 -1.02
N LEU A 475 27.17 0.34 -0.43
CA LEU A 475 27.73 -1.01 -0.33
C LEU A 475 26.70 -2.06 -0.74
N LYS A 476 27.10 -2.98 -1.62
CA LYS A 476 26.35 -4.20 -1.92
C LYS A 476 26.62 -5.24 -0.83
N LEU A 477 25.59 -5.82 -0.27
CA LEU A 477 25.68 -6.74 0.85
C LEU A 477 25.46 -8.19 0.43
N CYS A 478 24.32 -8.78 0.74
CA CYS A 478 23.99 -10.17 0.45
C CYS A 478 22.63 -10.27 -0.28
N ARG A 479 22.31 -11.43 -0.81
CA ARG A 479 20.99 -11.69 -1.38
C ARG A 479 19.92 -11.67 -0.30
N VAL A 480 18.73 -11.22 -0.66
CA VAL A 480 17.58 -11.15 0.26
C VAL A 480 17.23 -12.54 0.78
N GLU A 481 17.26 -13.55 -0.07
CA GLU A 481 16.93 -14.94 0.26
C GLU A 481 17.82 -15.50 1.36
N GLN A 482 19.08 -15.06 1.48
CA GLN A 482 19.99 -15.52 2.53
C GLN A 482 19.53 -15.09 3.94
N ILE A 483 18.94 -13.91 4.06
CA ILE A 483 18.40 -13.42 5.34
C ILE A 483 17.08 -14.11 5.63
N ASP A 484 16.24 -14.32 4.61
CA ASP A 484 14.97 -15.02 4.74
C ASP A 484 15.16 -16.47 5.22
N GLU A 485 16.21 -17.13 4.76
CA GLU A 485 16.58 -18.46 5.21
C GLU A 485 17.04 -18.47 6.69
N LEU A 486 17.85 -17.50 7.10
CA LEU A 486 18.27 -17.36 8.49
C LEU A 486 17.10 -17.11 9.44
N LEU A 487 16.12 -16.31 9.01
CA LEU A 487 14.91 -16.03 9.80
C LEU A 487 14.02 -17.27 9.95
N ARG A 488 13.91 -18.10 8.90
CA ARG A 488 13.13 -19.34 8.96
C ARG A 488 13.73 -20.40 9.88
N ASN A 489 15.03 -20.47 9.96
CA ASN A 489 15.74 -21.53 10.67
C ASN A 489 15.97 -21.25 12.16
N SER A 490 15.45 -20.17 12.72
CA SER A 490 15.55 -19.74 14.15
C SER A 490 16.98 -19.70 14.74
N LYS A 491 18.01 -19.77 13.87
CA LYS A 491 19.43 -19.81 14.28
C LYS A 491 20.12 -18.43 14.17
N LEU A 492 19.38 -17.41 13.82
CA LEU A 492 19.93 -16.07 13.56
C LEU A 492 20.71 -15.53 14.75
N TYR A 493 20.22 -15.76 15.97
CA TYR A 493 20.80 -15.23 17.21
C TYR A 493 21.70 -16.22 17.96
N ASP A 494 21.98 -17.39 17.42
CA ASP A 494 22.92 -18.33 17.99
C ASP A 494 24.32 -17.66 18.13
N ALA A 495 24.96 -17.83 19.27
CA ALA A 495 26.26 -17.22 19.55
C ALA A 495 27.36 -17.67 18.57
N LYS A 496 27.26 -18.87 18.02
CA LYS A 496 28.20 -19.44 17.04
C LYS A 496 27.85 -19.09 15.60
N ASN A 497 26.65 -18.52 15.34
CA ASN A 497 26.24 -18.20 13.99
C ASN A 497 26.73 -16.80 13.59
N LEU A 498 27.78 -16.76 12.80
CA LEU A 498 28.35 -15.52 12.25
C LEU A 498 27.94 -15.23 10.80
N VAL A 499 26.95 -15.95 10.25
CA VAL A 499 26.54 -15.80 8.84
C VAL A 499 26.00 -14.39 8.59
N PHE A 500 25.09 -13.91 9.43
CA PHE A 500 24.54 -12.55 9.30
C PHE A 500 25.64 -11.49 9.45
N TYR A 501 26.48 -11.61 10.46
CA TYR A 501 27.60 -10.71 10.68
C TYR A 501 28.52 -10.63 9.45
N SER A 502 28.88 -11.79 8.90
CA SER A 502 29.78 -11.86 7.74
C SER A 502 29.13 -11.33 6.46
N ALA A 503 27.85 -11.61 6.24
CA ALA A 503 27.11 -11.21 5.05
C ALA A 503 26.80 -9.71 5.01
N ILE A 504 26.52 -9.09 6.16
CA ILE A 504 26.07 -7.70 6.28
C ILE A 504 27.09 -6.86 7.04
N TRP A 505 27.27 -7.12 8.35
CA TRP A 505 27.90 -6.16 9.24
C TRP A 505 29.41 -5.99 9.02
N LYS A 506 30.14 -7.07 8.81
CA LYS A 506 31.59 -7.04 8.55
C LYS A 506 31.97 -6.14 7.37
N LYS A 507 31.08 -6.03 6.36
CA LYS A 507 31.30 -5.15 5.21
C LYS A 507 31.13 -3.68 5.58
N ILE A 508 30.28 -3.38 6.54
CA ILE A 508 29.94 -2.03 7.01
C ILE A 508 30.99 -1.55 8.03
N GLU A 509 31.47 -2.43 8.90
CA GLU A 509 32.26 -2.15 10.10
C GLU A 509 33.46 -1.22 9.85
N ARG A 510 34.20 -1.40 8.77
CA ARG A 510 35.34 -0.54 8.40
C ARG A 510 35.00 0.94 8.20
N TYR A 511 33.71 1.26 7.93
CA TYR A 511 33.24 2.63 7.71
C TYR A 511 32.64 3.28 8.94
N ILE A 512 32.34 2.47 9.97
CA ILE A 512 31.64 2.92 11.18
C ILE A 512 32.47 2.81 12.46
N SER A 513 33.68 2.24 12.39
CA SER A 513 34.51 1.89 13.57
C SER A 513 34.81 3.04 14.52
N LYS A 514 34.76 4.29 14.03
CA LYS A 514 35.00 5.50 14.83
C LYS A 514 33.72 6.14 15.42
N LYS A 515 32.54 5.61 15.07
CA LYS A 515 31.26 6.17 15.48
C LYS A 515 30.67 5.38 16.64
N LYS A 516 30.09 6.07 17.61
CA LYS A 516 29.52 5.44 18.81
C LYS A 516 28.05 5.09 18.63
N LYS A 517 27.28 5.98 17.97
CA LYS A 517 25.85 5.81 17.77
C LYS A 517 25.54 5.55 16.30
N ILE A 518 24.83 4.46 16.05
CA ILE A 518 24.48 3.99 14.72
C ILE A 518 22.97 4.06 14.56
N LEU A 519 22.52 4.92 13.66
CA LEU A 519 21.13 5.06 13.28
C LEU A 519 20.86 4.13 12.10
N ILE A 520 19.81 3.34 12.19
CA ILE A 520 19.53 2.29 11.22
C ILE A 520 18.11 2.47 10.68
N SER A 521 18.00 2.64 9.36
CA SER A 521 16.74 2.57 8.63
C SER A 521 16.71 1.23 7.90
N PRO A 522 16.04 0.21 8.45
CA PRO A 522 15.97 -1.12 7.84
C PRO A 522 15.02 -1.14 6.63
N THR A 523 15.03 -2.25 5.89
CA THR A 523 14.11 -2.49 4.77
C THR A 523 13.75 -3.97 4.69
N LEU A 524 12.61 -4.29 4.09
CA LEU A 524 12.14 -5.68 3.93
C LEU A 524 12.23 -6.47 5.25
N ASN A 525 12.69 -7.71 5.19
CA ASN A 525 12.79 -8.58 6.36
C ASN A 525 13.89 -8.20 7.38
N LEU A 526 14.74 -7.20 7.09
CA LEU A 526 15.62 -6.61 8.11
C LEU A 526 14.83 -5.90 9.23
N ASN A 527 13.60 -5.48 8.96
CA ASN A 527 12.68 -4.96 9.98
C ASN A 527 12.30 -6.01 11.06
N LYS A 528 12.49 -7.30 10.76
CA LYS A 528 12.22 -8.42 11.69
C LYS A 528 13.47 -8.86 12.44
N VAL A 529 14.59 -8.14 12.30
CA VAL A 529 15.88 -8.50 12.90
C VAL A 529 16.25 -7.52 14.01
N ASN A 530 16.42 -8.02 15.22
CA ASN A 530 17.07 -7.26 16.26
C ASN A 530 18.59 -7.27 16.02
N LEU A 531 19.11 -6.21 15.40
CA LEU A 531 20.53 -6.11 15.06
C LEU A 531 21.42 -6.10 16.30
N GLY A 532 20.93 -5.55 17.43
CA GLY A 532 21.67 -5.55 18.68
C GLY A 532 21.97 -6.95 19.24
N ALA A 533 21.10 -7.91 18.90
CA ALA A 533 21.23 -9.30 19.33
C ALA A 533 22.13 -10.16 18.45
N ILE A 534 22.56 -9.66 17.29
CA ILE A 534 23.43 -10.39 16.36
C ILE A 534 24.83 -10.64 16.95
N SER A 535 25.30 -11.88 16.83
CA SER A 535 26.65 -12.27 17.27
C SER A 535 27.74 -11.69 16.35
N CYS A 536 28.77 -11.09 16.94
CA CYS A 536 30.00 -10.65 16.27
C CYS A 536 31.26 -11.32 16.86
N GLY A 537 31.17 -12.60 17.17
CA GLY A 537 32.18 -13.39 17.87
C GLY A 537 31.82 -13.59 19.34
N ALA A 538 32.66 -13.19 20.25
CA ALA A 538 32.41 -13.29 21.70
C ALA A 538 31.41 -12.25 22.24
N LYS A 539 31.05 -11.24 21.42
CA LYS A 539 30.16 -10.15 21.78
C LYS A 539 28.94 -10.12 20.84
N ARG A 540 27.97 -9.31 21.22
CA ARG A 540 26.84 -8.92 20.36
C ARG A 540 27.08 -7.53 19.79
N LEU A 541 26.41 -7.18 18.66
CA LEU A 541 26.55 -5.84 18.08
C LEU A 541 26.11 -4.74 19.07
N GLY A 542 25.07 -4.98 19.87
CA GLY A 542 24.62 -4.05 20.91
C GLY A 542 25.58 -3.89 22.10
N ASP A 543 26.61 -4.77 22.24
CA ASP A 543 27.68 -4.57 23.22
C ASP A 543 28.79 -3.65 22.72
N VAL A 544 28.90 -3.53 21.39
CA VAL A 544 29.96 -2.76 20.71
C VAL A 544 29.48 -1.39 20.27
N TYR A 545 28.22 -1.30 19.86
CA TYR A 545 27.63 -0.10 19.28
C TYR A 545 26.31 0.29 19.97
N GLN A 546 26.03 1.57 20.05
CA GLN A 546 24.70 2.07 20.39
C GLN A 546 23.86 2.08 19.10
N LEU A 547 22.95 1.11 18.95
CA LEU A 547 22.11 0.95 17.79
C LEU A 547 20.74 1.57 18.05
N ALA A 548 20.26 2.42 17.14
CA ALA A 548 18.92 3.00 17.17
C ALA A 548 18.24 2.75 15.82
N SER A 549 17.15 1.99 15.82
CA SER A 549 16.30 1.82 14.64
C SER A 549 15.38 3.00 14.46
N ILE A 550 15.27 3.50 13.23
CA ILE A 550 14.37 4.59 12.85
C ILE A 550 13.38 4.11 11.78
N SER A 551 12.11 4.39 12.02
CA SER A 551 11.01 4.04 11.09
C SER A 551 10.92 5.00 9.91
N SER A 552 11.31 6.26 10.14
CA SER A 552 11.35 7.32 9.14
C SER A 552 12.49 8.27 9.42
N LEU A 553 13.14 8.74 8.36
CA LEU A 553 14.19 9.77 8.48
C LEU A 553 13.67 11.12 9.00
N ASN A 554 12.35 11.35 8.92
CA ASN A 554 11.71 12.54 9.48
C ASN A 554 11.79 12.61 11.01
N SER A 555 11.93 11.46 11.70
CA SER A 555 12.15 11.46 13.14
C SER A 555 13.44 12.16 13.53
N LEU A 556 14.47 12.15 12.67
CA LEU A 556 15.72 12.87 12.89
C LEU A 556 15.55 14.39 12.92
N PHE A 557 14.57 14.93 12.18
CA PHE A 557 14.33 16.37 12.07
C PHE A 557 13.50 16.93 13.23
N LYS A 558 12.83 16.05 13.99
CA LYS A 558 11.96 16.42 15.12
C LYS A 558 12.60 16.16 16.50
N ARG A 559 13.86 15.72 16.57
CA ARG A 559 14.52 15.33 17.85
C ARG A 559 14.58 16.42 18.91
N ASP A 560 14.75 17.67 18.49
CA ASP A 560 14.96 18.82 19.39
C ASP A 560 13.65 19.54 19.74
N CYS A 561 12.49 19.01 19.31
CA CYS A 561 11.17 19.62 19.54
C CYS A 561 10.47 19.14 20.82
N VAL A 562 11.11 18.33 21.66
CA VAL A 562 10.50 17.81 22.89
C VAL A 562 10.35 18.95 23.91
N LYS A 563 9.11 19.22 24.31
CA LYS A 563 8.80 20.23 25.34
C LYS A 563 9.24 19.75 26.71
N GLU A 564 10.23 20.40 27.31
CA GLU A 564 10.90 19.97 28.56
C GLU A 564 10.09 20.11 29.86
N ASN A 565 8.87 20.68 29.91
CA ASN A 565 8.30 21.16 31.19
C ASN A 565 6.89 20.70 31.58
N ALA A 566 6.36 19.60 31.02
CA ALA A 566 5.10 19.05 31.55
C ALA A 566 5.37 17.87 32.50
N LYS A 567 4.66 17.82 33.64
CA LYS A 567 4.71 16.67 34.55
C LYS A 567 4.30 15.41 33.75
N LYS A 568 5.24 14.47 33.56
CA LYS A 568 5.02 13.27 32.73
C LYS A 568 3.86 12.44 33.27
N SER A 569 3.03 11.93 32.38
CA SER A 569 1.89 11.07 32.68
C SER A 569 1.96 9.77 31.92
N ILE A 570 1.44 8.69 32.50
CA ILE A 570 1.43 7.37 31.90
C ILE A 570 0.05 6.72 31.99
N ALA A 571 -0.45 6.17 30.90
CA ALA A 571 -1.61 5.30 30.84
C ALA A 571 -1.17 3.85 30.67
N LEU A 572 -1.61 3.00 31.59
CA LEU A 572 -1.28 1.58 31.67
C LEU A 572 -2.52 0.74 31.40
N PHE A 573 -2.47 -0.11 30.36
CA PHE A 573 -3.53 -1.05 30.00
C PHE A 573 -3.02 -2.48 30.20
N GLY A 574 -3.73 -3.29 31.03
CA GLY A 574 -3.35 -4.68 31.27
C GLY A 574 -4.41 -5.46 32.03
N GLY A 575 -4.30 -6.80 32.06
CA GLY A 575 -5.28 -7.65 32.71
C GLY A 575 -6.67 -7.58 32.10
N MET A 576 -6.76 -7.54 30.76
CA MET A 576 -8.04 -7.47 30.03
C MET A 576 -8.89 -8.73 30.31
N ASP A 577 -10.17 -8.53 30.54
CA ASP A 577 -11.18 -9.59 30.60
C ASP A 577 -11.74 -9.81 29.18
N TYR A 578 -11.12 -10.71 28.40
CA TYR A 578 -11.49 -10.95 27.00
C TYR A 578 -12.89 -11.55 26.83
N ASP A 579 -13.45 -12.18 27.91
CA ASP A 579 -14.79 -12.76 27.95
C ASP A 579 -15.82 -11.81 28.59
N ALA A 580 -15.42 -10.57 28.92
CA ALA A 580 -16.34 -9.59 29.49
C ALA A 580 -17.63 -9.53 28.66
N SER A 581 -18.76 -9.67 29.34
CA SER A 581 -20.08 -9.63 28.70
C SER A 581 -20.36 -8.22 28.16
N ILE A 582 -20.39 -8.11 26.84
CA ILE A 582 -21.02 -6.99 26.17
C ILE A 582 -22.51 -7.10 26.45
N SER A 583 -23.18 -6.03 26.91
CA SER A 583 -24.60 -6.06 27.26
C SER A 583 -25.46 -6.43 26.05
N VAL A 584 -25.79 -7.71 25.91
CA VAL A 584 -26.62 -8.23 24.83
C VAL A 584 -28.06 -8.27 25.28
N ASN A 585 -28.95 -7.52 24.66
CA ASN A 585 -30.38 -7.72 24.80
C ASN A 585 -30.77 -9.05 24.15
N LYS A 586 -31.08 -10.06 24.98
CA LYS A 586 -31.32 -11.47 24.61
C LYS A 586 -32.52 -11.73 23.67
N LYS A 587 -33.14 -10.70 23.07
CA LYS A 587 -34.41 -10.90 22.32
C LYS A 587 -34.29 -11.38 20.88
N ASN A 588 -33.11 -11.41 20.25
CA ASN A 588 -32.96 -11.79 18.84
C ASN A 588 -31.71 -12.65 18.53
N VAL A 589 -31.40 -13.62 19.38
CA VAL A 589 -30.45 -14.68 18.98
C VAL A 589 -31.22 -15.67 18.11
N GLN A 590 -31.26 -15.44 16.81
CA GLN A 590 -31.64 -16.49 15.87
C GLN A 590 -30.57 -17.57 15.92
N ASP A 591 -31.05 -18.75 16.27
CA ASP A 591 -30.35 -20.02 16.39
C ASP A 591 -29.55 -20.34 15.10
N SER A 592 -28.31 -19.90 15.03
CA SER A 592 -27.36 -20.33 13.98
C SER A 592 -26.62 -21.57 14.45
N SER A 593 -27.39 -22.61 14.82
CA SER A 593 -26.92 -23.93 15.20
C SER A 593 -26.47 -24.76 14.01
N LYS A 594 -25.58 -24.28 13.13
CA LYS A 594 -24.87 -25.14 12.15
C LYS A 594 -23.61 -24.46 11.64
N THR A 595 -22.59 -24.39 12.45
CA THR A 595 -21.16 -24.56 12.16
C THR A 595 -20.38 -24.16 13.40
N LYS A 596 -20.26 -25.07 14.37
CA LYS A 596 -19.20 -25.00 15.37
C LYS A 596 -17.87 -25.13 14.63
N LEU A 597 -17.28 -24.03 14.19
CA LEU A 597 -15.84 -23.96 14.02
C LEU A 597 -15.28 -23.85 15.45
N ASP A 598 -14.53 -24.87 15.81
CA ASP A 598 -13.72 -24.98 17.03
C ASP A 598 -12.71 -23.84 17.02
N ARG A 599 -13.04 -22.69 17.61
CA ARG A 599 -12.15 -21.54 17.79
C ARG A 599 -12.01 -21.32 19.26
N SER A 600 -10.87 -21.76 19.78
CA SER A 600 -10.41 -21.31 21.10
C SER A 600 -10.32 -19.78 21.08
N GLY A 601 -11.03 -19.10 21.97
CA GLY A 601 -10.85 -17.68 22.22
C GLY A 601 -9.44 -17.39 22.76
N PHE A 602 -9.19 -16.13 23.08
CA PHE A 602 -7.94 -15.71 23.71
C PHE A 602 -8.04 -15.93 25.22
N ASP A 603 -7.02 -16.61 25.78
CA ASP A 603 -6.93 -16.88 27.19
C ASP A 603 -6.59 -15.61 28.00
N TYR A 604 -7.06 -15.52 29.24
CA TYR A 604 -6.67 -14.47 30.16
C TYR A 604 -5.16 -14.52 30.47
N LEU A 605 -4.50 -13.36 30.46
CA LEU A 605 -3.08 -13.20 30.72
C LEU A 605 -2.83 -12.60 32.12
N PRO A 606 -2.67 -13.39 33.19
CA PRO A 606 -2.57 -12.87 34.57
C PRO A 606 -1.35 -11.99 34.79
N GLU A 607 -0.22 -12.29 34.14
CA GLU A 607 1.01 -11.49 34.29
C GLU A 607 0.87 -10.07 33.71
N THR A 608 -0.05 -9.82 32.80
CA THR A 608 -0.27 -8.47 32.25
C THR A 608 -0.88 -7.53 33.30
N LEU A 609 -1.73 -8.04 34.21
CA LEU A 609 -2.22 -7.27 35.36
C LEU A 609 -1.10 -6.99 36.34
N ASN A 610 -0.28 -8.00 36.66
CA ASN A 610 0.87 -7.87 37.55
C ASN A 610 1.86 -6.85 36.99
N GLU A 611 2.12 -6.88 35.67
CA GLU A 611 3.03 -5.97 34.98
C GLU A 611 2.60 -4.50 35.16
N VAL A 612 1.34 -4.17 34.82
CA VAL A 612 0.86 -2.77 34.91
C VAL A 612 0.77 -2.29 36.36
N THR A 613 0.47 -3.20 37.30
CA THR A 613 0.43 -2.89 38.74
C THR A 613 1.84 -2.59 39.28
N ASP A 614 2.83 -3.43 38.95
CA ASP A 614 4.20 -3.23 39.37
C ASP A 614 4.81 -1.95 38.80
N ILE A 615 4.54 -1.66 37.50
CA ILE A 615 4.97 -0.41 36.85
C ILE A 615 4.32 0.80 37.52
N SER A 616 3.02 0.75 37.83
CA SER A 616 2.30 1.81 38.53
C SER A 616 2.93 2.11 39.92
N ASN A 617 3.20 1.06 40.67
CA ASN A 617 3.84 1.20 41.99
C ASN A 617 5.27 1.75 41.85
N LEU A 618 6.02 1.29 40.85
CA LEU A 618 7.39 1.72 40.60
C LEU A 618 7.48 3.20 40.26
N LEU A 619 6.54 3.73 39.47
CA LEU A 619 6.52 5.11 39.00
C LEU A 619 5.74 6.06 39.92
N ALA A 620 5.18 5.57 41.03
CA ALA A 620 4.48 6.38 42.00
C ALA A 620 5.35 7.55 42.49
N GLY A 621 4.80 8.77 42.44
CA GLY A 621 5.54 9.99 42.79
C GLY A 621 6.43 10.58 41.69
N VAL A 622 6.76 9.82 40.63
CA VAL A 622 7.56 10.28 39.51
C VAL A 622 6.68 10.70 38.33
N MET A 623 5.64 9.92 38.02
CA MET A 623 4.70 10.19 36.95
C MET A 623 3.25 10.13 37.47
N ASN A 624 2.34 10.86 36.78
CA ASN A 624 0.91 10.69 37.02
C ASN A 624 0.46 9.40 36.32
N THR A 625 0.08 8.38 37.09
CA THR A 625 -0.25 7.07 36.59
C THR A 625 -1.75 6.83 36.55
N THR A 626 -2.27 6.37 35.43
CA THR A 626 -3.66 5.89 35.27
C THR A 626 -3.62 4.44 34.82
N VAL A 627 -4.29 3.55 35.54
CA VAL A 627 -4.35 2.11 35.25
C VAL A 627 -5.75 1.73 34.77
N TYR A 628 -5.81 1.09 33.61
CA TYR A 628 -7.02 0.49 33.04
C TYR A 628 -6.84 -1.04 33.08
N SER A 629 -7.70 -1.73 33.82
CA SER A 629 -7.64 -3.19 33.97
C SER A 629 -9.00 -3.84 34.09
N GLY A 630 -9.08 -5.16 33.88
CA GLY A 630 -10.31 -5.93 33.83
C GLY A 630 -11.28 -5.32 32.83
N GLN A 631 -12.54 -5.27 33.16
CA GLN A 631 -13.62 -4.71 32.31
C GLN A 631 -13.43 -3.22 31.95
N LYS A 632 -12.55 -2.49 32.64
CA LYS A 632 -12.26 -1.07 32.35
C LYS A 632 -11.20 -0.89 31.25
N ALA A 633 -10.46 -1.94 30.94
CA ALA A 633 -9.48 -1.90 29.84
C ALA A 633 -10.14 -2.12 28.48
N THR A 634 -10.94 -1.15 28.05
CA THR A 634 -11.73 -1.20 26.83
C THR A 634 -11.07 -0.42 25.70
N GLU A 635 -11.40 -0.78 24.48
CA GLU A 635 -10.99 -0.06 23.27
C GLU A 635 -11.46 1.41 23.30
N SER A 636 -12.69 1.66 23.73
CA SER A 636 -13.24 3.01 23.90
C SER A 636 -12.39 3.87 24.84
N GLN A 637 -11.96 3.33 25.98
CA GLN A 637 -11.08 4.06 26.91
C GLN A 637 -9.74 4.38 26.28
N PHE A 638 -9.21 3.49 25.44
CA PHE A 638 -7.98 3.76 24.69
C PHE A 638 -8.18 4.87 23.67
N LYS A 639 -9.26 4.85 22.89
CA LYS A 639 -9.59 5.89 21.90
C LYS A 639 -9.82 7.26 22.52
N LEU A 640 -10.31 7.34 23.75
CA LEU A 640 -10.44 8.60 24.50
C LEU A 640 -9.10 9.29 24.79
N LEU A 641 -7.97 8.59 24.67
CA LEU A 641 -6.64 9.22 24.78
C LEU A 641 -6.30 10.13 23.58
N SER A 642 -7.05 10.04 22.49
CA SER A 642 -6.83 10.88 21.30
C SER A 642 -6.95 12.37 21.67
N ARG A 643 -6.04 13.23 21.16
CA ARG A 643 -5.90 14.67 21.42
C ARG A 643 -5.42 15.06 22.82
N HIS A 644 -5.61 14.22 23.85
CA HIS A 644 -5.16 14.43 25.23
C HIS A 644 -4.27 13.29 25.70
N SER A 645 -3.44 12.78 24.80
CA SER A 645 -2.61 11.61 25.07
C SER A 645 -1.57 11.89 26.15
N PRO A 646 -1.31 10.91 27.05
CA PRO A 646 -0.27 11.00 28.06
C PRO A 646 1.12 10.93 27.40
N SER A 647 2.16 11.31 28.17
CA SER A 647 3.55 11.22 27.70
C SER A 647 3.97 9.77 27.39
N VAL A 648 3.41 8.80 28.13
CA VAL A 648 3.71 7.38 27.95
C VAL A 648 2.40 6.60 27.88
N ILE A 649 2.31 5.68 26.92
CA ILE A 649 1.24 4.70 26.80
C ILE A 649 1.87 3.31 26.86
N HIS A 650 1.40 2.48 27.78
CA HIS A 650 1.82 1.09 27.90
C HIS A 650 0.61 0.16 27.79
N ILE A 651 0.70 -0.81 26.88
CA ILE A 651 -0.40 -1.75 26.58
C ILE A 651 0.14 -3.17 26.69
N SER A 652 -0.34 -3.91 27.68
CA SER A 652 0.01 -5.31 27.94
C SER A 652 -1.22 -6.19 27.65
N THR A 653 -1.25 -6.84 26.46
CA THR A 653 -2.40 -7.60 25.95
C THR A 653 -2.01 -8.60 24.87
N HIS A 654 -3.01 -9.33 24.31
CA HIS A 654 -2.80 -10.07 23.09
C HIS A 654 -2.73 -9.14 21.87
N GLY A 655 -1.75 -9.40 20.97
CA GLY A 655 -1.70 -8.86 19.63
C GLY A 655 -2.02 -9.93 18.59
N PHE A 656 -2.41 -9.51 17.39
CA PHE A 656 -2.61 -10.40 16.26
C PHE A 656 -2.01 -9.84 14.97
N TYR A 657 -1.57 -10.77 14.10
CA TYR A 657 -1.20 -10.47 12.72
C TYR A 657 -1.70 -11.59 11.78
N LEU A 658 -2.54 -11.23 10.83
CA LEU A 658 -3.20 -12.17 9.92
C LEU A 658 -2.37 -12.34 8.64
N LYS A 659 -1.73 -13.49 8.50
CA LYS A 659 -0.94 -13.88 7.32
C LYS A 659 -1.85 -14.45 6.23
N GLY A 660 -1.71 -14.00 4.97
CA GLY A 660 -2.27 -14.67 3.79
C GLY A 660 -3.31 -13.89 2.99
N LYS A 661 -3.57 -14.38 1.76
CA LYS A 661 -4.51 -13.81 0.78
C LYS A 661 -5.95 -14.31 0.98
N GLY A 662 -6.50 -14.25 2.15
CA GLY A 662 -7.87 -14.72 2.38
C GLY A 662 -8.16 -14.88 3.85
N LEU A 663 -8.73 -13.85 4.41
CA LEU A 663 -9.09 -13.84 5.82
C LEU A 663 -10.35 -14.69 6.02
N LYS A 664 -10.18 -15.84 6.70
CA LYS A 664 -11.30 -16.73 7.08
C LYS A 664 -11.86 -16.40 8.47
N ALA A 665 -11.43 -15.30 9.11
CA ALA A 665 -12.00 -14.92 10.40
C ALA A 665 -13.40 -14.33 10.24
N PRO A 666 -14.39 -14.65 11.07
CA PRO A 666 -15.74 -14.08 11.00
C PRO A 666 -15.76 -12.57 11.11
N PHE A 667 -14.89 -11.99 11.89
CA PHE A 667 -14.64 -10.57 12.02
C PHE A 667 -14.48 -9.87 10.66
N PHE A 668 -13.79 -10.52 9.69
CA PHE A 668 -13.61 -9.97 8.36
C PHE A 668 -14.70 -10.36 7.35
N LYS A 669 -15.65 -11.23 7.70
CA LYS A 669 -16.82 -11.49 6.85
C LYS A 669 -17.72 -10.27 6.73
N ASN A 670 -17.75 -9.43 7.72
CA ASN A 670 -18.56 -8.21 7.78
C ASN A 670 -17.83 -6.96 7.29
N LEU A 671 -16.49 -6.94 7.28
CA LEU A 671 -15.69 -6.04 6.45
C LEU A 671 -15.91 -6.46 4.99
N SER A 672 -17.13 -6.18 4.54
CA SER A 672 -17.77 -6.57 3.31
C SER A 672 -16.81 -6.80 2.14
N LEU A 673 -17.05 -7.87 1.51
CA LEU A 673 -16.98 -8.30 0.12
C LEU A 673 -16.42 -7.37 -0.97
N SER A 674 -16.28 -6.09 -0.76
CA SER A 674 -15.67 -5.14 -1.68
C SER A 674 -14.16 -5.05 -1.57
N SER A 675 -13.54 -5.62 -0.53
CA SER A 675 -12.10 -5.48 -0.32
C SER A 675 -11.40 -6.84 -0.22
N LYS A 676 -11.10 -7.44 -1.35
CA LYS A 676 -9.88 -8.24 -1.49
C LYS A 676 -8.61 -7.36 -1.46
N ILE A 677 -8.76 -6.06 -1.43
CA ILE A 677 -7.79 -5.10 -0.94
C ILE A 677 -8.01 -5.03 0.56
N THR A 678 -7.55 -6.04 1.26
CA THR A 678 -7.47 -5.95 2.72
C THR A 678 -6.46 -4.86 2.99
N TYR A 679 -6.95 -3.73 3.49
CA TYR A 679 -6.10 -2.64 3.96
C TYR A 679 -5.05 -3.24 4.88
N LYS A 680 -3.78 -3.11 4.53
CA LYS A 680 -2.68 -3.81 5.21
C LYS A 680 -2.68 -3.52 6.71
N MET A 681 -3.07 -2.31 7.09
CA MET A 681 -3.16 -1.85 8.47
C MET A 681 -4.30 -2.50 9.27
N SER A 682 -5.33 -3.06 8.63
CA SER A 682 -6.40 -3.80 9.32
C SER A 682 -6.03 -5.25 9.63
N LYS A 683 -4.88 -5.75 9.14
CA LYS A 683 -4.43 -7.13 9.37
C LYS A 683 -3.78 -7.35 10.73
N CYS A 684 -3.51 -6.30 11.47
CA CYS A 684 -2.88 -6.37 12.78
C CYS A 684 -3.58 -5.44 13.77
N GLY A 685 -3.56 -5.80 15.02
CA GLY A 685 -4.23 -5.04 16.07
C GLY A 685 -3.95 -5.60 17.47
N LEU A 686 -4.61 -4.99 18.43
CA LEU A 686 -4.57 -5.30 19.86
C LEU A 686 -5.96 -5.65 20.36
N LEU A 687 -6.05 -6.58 21.30
CA LEU A 687 -7.29 -7.05 21.88
C LEU A 687 -7.57 -6.36 23.22
N PHE A 688 -8.81 -5.92 23.39
CA PHE A 688 -9.30 -5.30 24.61
C PHE A 688 -10.38 -6.16 25.29
N SER A 689 -10.85 -5.73 26.45
CA SER A 689 -11.87 -6.48 27.19
C SER A 689 -13.13 -6.67 26.36
N GLY A 690 -13.63 -7.90 26.31
CA GLY A 690 -14.77 -8.31 25.44
C GLY A 690 -14.38 -8.86 24.07
N ALA A 691 -13.10 -8.86 23.69
CA ALA A 691 -12.65 -9.21 22.35
C ALA A 691 -13.02 -10.63 21.89
N ASN A 692 -13.16 -11.60 22.79
CA ASN A 692 -13.56 -12.98 22.45
C ASN A 692 -14.95 -13.03 21.82
N ASN A 693 -15.85 -12.16 22.24
CA ASN A 693 -17.20 -12.09 21.67
C ASN A 693 -17.12 -11.68 20.18
N ALA A 694 -16.46 -10.56 19.90
CA ALA A 694 -16.28 -10.07 18.53
C ALA A 694 -15.48 -11.06 17.65
N TRP A 695 -14.43 -11.66 18.22
CA TRP A 695 -13.61 -12.65 17.49
C TRP A 695 -14.43 -13.88 17.07
N ASN A 696 -15.39 -14.29 17.91
CA ASN A 696 -16.33 -15.38 17.62
C ASN A 696 -17.55 -14.94 16.79
N GLY A 697 -17.63 -13.67 16.39
CA GLY A 697 -18.74 -13.14 15.59
C GLY A 697 -19.99 -12.81 16.40
N ILE A 698 -19.86 -12.66 17.73
CA ILE A 698 -20.92 -12.23 18.63
C ILE A 698 -20.75 -10.73 18.86
N TYR A 699 -21.68 -9.94 18.35
CA TYR A 699 -21.65 -8.48 18.46
C TYR A 699 -22.85 -7.99 19.26
N ALA A 700 -22.66 -6.96 20.06
CA ALA A 700 -23.76 -6.30 20.74
C ALA A 700 -24.43 -5.27 19.83
N GLN A 701 -25.74 -5.17 19.86
CA GLN A 701 -26.52 -4.31 18.95
C GLN A 701 -26.32 -2.79 19.16
N ASP A 702 -25.77 -2.37 20.31
CA ASP A 702 -25.66 -0.97 20.69
C ASP A 702 -24.25 -0.55 21.12
N VAL A 703 -23.20 -1.31 20.72
CA VAL A 703 -21.82 -1.01 21.11
C VAL A 703 -21.04 -0.46 19.92
N GLU A 704 -20.57 0.77 20.08
CA GLU A 704 -19.79 1.51 19.08
C GLU A 704 -18.41 0.89 18.78
N GLU A 705 -17.95 -0.08 19.59
CA GLU A 705 -16.60 -0.63 19.55
C GLU A 705 -16.63 -2.17 19.61
N ASP A 706 -15.82 -2.84 18.81
CA ASP A 706 -15.78 -4.31 18.73
C ASP A 706 -14.72 -4.95 19.65
N CYS A 707 -14.10 -4.14 20.49
CA CYS A 707 -13.03 -4.56 21.42
C CYS A 707 -11.73 -5.02 20.75
N ILE A 708 -11.55 -4.73 19.45
CA ILE A 708 -10.37 -5.11 18.63
C ILE A 708 -9.81 -3.85 17.96
N LEU A 709 -8.80 -3.26 18.57
CA LEU A 709 -8.15 -2.06 18.05
C LEU A 709 -7.18 -2.43 16.90
N THR A 710 -7.56 -2.12 15.67
CA THR A 710 -6.71 -2.33 14.50
C THR A 710 -5.68 -1.21 14.32
N ALA A 711 -4.57 -1.50 13.61
CA ALA A 711 -3.63 -0.44 13.25
C ALA A 711 -4.27 0.64 12.36
N ALA A 712 -5.29 0.30 11.56
CA ALA A 712 -6.05 1.27 10.76
C ALA A 712 -6.82 2.29 11.61
N GLU A 713 -7.25 1.92 12.80
CA GLU A 713 -7.92 2.81 13.76
C GLU A 713 -6.91 3.66 14.52
N VAL A 714 -5.80 3.04 14.93
CA VAL A 714 -4.70 3.76 15.61
C VAL A 714 -4.16 4.90 14.75
N GLU A 715 -3.95 4.70 13.44
CA GLU A 715 -3.39 5.74 12.57
C GLU A 715 -4.24 7.02 12.47
N LYS A 716 -5.53 6.94 12.84
CA LYS A 716 -6.46 8.07 12.83
C LYS A 716 -6.51 8.84 14.15
N MET A 717 -5.88 8.30 15.18
CA MET A 717 -5.80 8.97 16.49
C MET A 717 -4.80 10.13 16.46
N ASP A 718 -4.93 11.04 17.42
CA ASP A 718 -3.94 12.07 17.70
C ASP A 718 -3.21 11.76 19.01
N LEU A 719 -2.00 11.23 18.86
CA LEU A 719 -1.10 10.88 19.96
C LEU A 719 0.18 11.76 19.94
N SER A 720 0.07 12.98 19.42
CA SER A 720 1.21 13.89 19.24
C SER A 720 1.91 14.32 20.55
N ASN A 721 1.24 14.16 21.72
CA ASN A 721 1.85 14.39 23.02
C ASN A 721 2.57 13.14 23.58
N THR A 722 2.45 11.98 22.93
CA THR A 722 3.02 10.72 23.42
C THR A 722 4.47 10.58 22.98
N GLU A 723 5.37 10.61 23.95
CA GLU A 723 6.80 10.41 23.73
C GLU A 723 7.14 8.93 23.55
N LEU A 724 6.46 8.04 24.28
CA LEU A 724 6.73 6.62 24.30
C LEU A 724 5.45 5.79 24.26
N VAL A 725 5.38 4.83 23.32
CA VAL A 725 4.39 3.75 23.31
C VAL A 725 5.11 2.43 23.55
N VAL A 726 4.64 1.66 24.54
CA VAL A 726 5.14 0.32 24.85
C VAL A 726 4.06 -0.70 24.51
N LEU A 727 4.35 -1.57 23.55
CA LEU A 727 3.48 -2.66 23.11
C LEU A 727 4.01 -3.97 23.71
N SER A 728 3.58 -4.26 24.94
CA SER A 728 3.84 -5.52 25.64
C SER A 728 2.84 -6.58 25.17
N ALA A 729 2.85 -6.89 23.85
CA ALA A 729 1.93 -7.80 23.21
C ALA A 729 2.65 -8.62 22.15
N CYS A 730 2.20 -9.87 21.94
CA CYS A 730 2.83 -10.79 21.00
C CYS A 730 2.69 -10.30 19.55
N ASP A 731 3.74 -10.53 18.76
CA ASP A 731 3.72 -10.28 17.31
C ASP A 731 3.42 -8.81 16.89
N THR A 732 3.56 -7.85 17.80
CA THR A 732 3.27 -6.42 17.52
C THR A 732 4.27 -5.79 16.55
N GLY A 733 5.49 -6.34 16.47
CA GLY A 733 6.50 -5.97 15.47
C GLY A 733 6.28 -6.58 14.09
N LEU A 734 5.30 -7.48 13.95
CA LEU A 734 4.96 -8.07 12.67
C LEU A 734 4.04 -7.16 11.87
N GLY A 735 4.22 -7.19 10.57
CA GLY A 735 3.41 -6.47 9.59
C GLY A 735 3.83 -6.88 8.19
N ASP A 736 3.17 -6.32 7.18
CA ASP A 736 3.55 -6.53 5.79
C ASP A 736 4.84 -5.76 5.49
N CYS A 737 5.93 -6.48 5.19
CA CYS A 737 7.26 -5.95 4.92
C CYS A 737 7.65 -6.07 3.45
N GLU A 738 6.72 -6.38 2.55
CA GLU A 738 7.02 -6.63 1.13
C GLU A 738 7.36 -5.34 0.37
N SER A 739 7.07 -4.18 0.94
CA SER A 739 7.34 -2.87 0.32
C SER A 739 8.61 -2.22 0.87
N ILE A 740 9.24 -1.36 0.04
CA ILE A 740 10.41 -0.57 0.43
C ILE A 740 10.12 0.45 1.53
N ASP A 741 8.90 0.92 1.62
CA ASP A 741 8.46 1.99 2.53
C ASP A 741 8.19 1.52 3.97
N GLY A 742 8.68 0.33 4.34
CA GLY A 742 8.72 -0.17 5.72
C GLY A 742 7.63 -1.18 6.06
N VAL A 743 7.38 -1.35 7.34
CA VAL A 743 6.42 -2.31 7.88
C VAL A 743 5.04 -1.68 7.97
N TYR A 744 4.03 -2.29 7.34
CA TYR A 744 2.64 -1.95 7.54
C TYR A 744 2.10 -2.71 8.76
N GLY A 745 2.12 -2.06 9.90
CA GLY A 745 1.76 -2.67 11.19
C GLY A 745 1.52 -1.63 12.27
N LEU A 746 1.34 -2.09 13.52
CA LEU A 746 1.05 -1.24 14.67
C LEU A 746 2.10 -0.13 14.88
N SER A 747 3.38 -0.43 14.73
CA SER A 747 4.44 0.58 14.90
C SER A 747 4.27 1.76 13.95
N ARG A 748 3.96 1.50 12.68
CA ARG A 748 3.69 2.54 11.68
C ARG A 748 2.43 3.33 12.04
N ALA A 749 1.37 2.66 12.49
CA ALA A 749 0.13 3.31 12.89
C ALA A 749 0.34 4.29 14.04
N PHE A 750 1.04 3.88 15.10
CA PHE A 750 1.38 4.76 16.21
C PHE A 750 2.25 5.94 15.78
N LYS A 751 3.17 5.73 14.81
CA LYS A 751 3.97 6.82 14.23
C LYS A 751 3.09 7.83 13.47
N ILE A 752 2.16 7.37 12.67
CA ILE A 752 1.21 8.24 11.93
C ILE A 752 0.33 8.99 12.93
N ALA A 753 -0.12 8.35 14.00
CA ALA A 753 -0.85 9.00 15.09
C ALA A 753 -0.04 10.08 15.82
N GLY A 754 1.30 10.08 15.71
CA GLY A 754 2.18 11.10 16.26
C GLY A 754 3.10 10.65 17.40
N ALA A 755 3.08 9.37 17.79
CA ALA A 755 3.98 8.84 18.83
C ALA A 755 5.46 8.91 18.41
N HIS A 756 6.35 9.28 19.36
CA HIS A 756 7.77 9.51 19.05
C HIS A 756 8.61 8.23 19.10
N THR A 757 8.54 7.47 20.16
CA THR A 757 9.32 6.25 20.34
C THR A 757 8.40 5.07 20.62
N ILE A 758 8.71 3.90 20.07
CA ILE A 758 7.92 2.68 20.25
C ILE A 758 8.82 1.56 20.74
N VAL A 759 8.41 0.91 21.83
CA VAL A 759 8.97 -0.35 22.29
C VAL A 759 7.97 -1.46 21.98
N MET A 760 8.44 -2.54 21.37
CA MET A 760 7.59 -3.67 20.95
C MET A 760 8.35 -4.98 20.89
N THR A 761 7.65 -6.09 20.62
CA THR A 761 8.24 -7.40 20.42
C THR A 761 8.12 -7.88 18.98
N LEU A 762 9.16 -8.57 18.48
CA LEU A 762 9.22 -9.14 17.13
C LEU A 762 8.57 -10.53 17.02
N TRP A 763 8.46 -11.25 18.14
CA TRP A 763 7.80 -12.55 18.25
C TRP A 763 7.30 -12.77 19.68
N LYS A 764 6.50 -13.83 19.86
CA LYS A 764 5.89 -14.18 21.14
C LYS A 764 6.94 -14.48 22.20
N VAL A 765 6.86 -13.84 23.36
CA VAL A 765 7.70 -14.03 24.55
C VAL A 765 6.86 -14.58 25.68
N ASN A 766 7.51 -15.24 26.63
CA ASN A 766 6.88 -15.64 27.88
C ASN A 766 6.51 -14.39 28.70
N ASP A 767 5.29 -14.33 29.23
CA ASP A 767 4.73 -13.16 29.92
C ASP A 767 5.55 -12.78 31.17
N LEU A 768 6.10 -13.75 31.90
CA LEU A 768 6.96 -13.51 33.07
C LEU A 768 8.26 -12.79 32.67
N VAL A 769 8.90 -13.23 31.57
CA VAL A 769 10.13 -12.61 31.06
C VAL A 769 9.84 -11.20 30.56
N THR A 770 8.68 -11.00 29.92
CA THR A 770 8.23 -9.69 29.46
C THR A 770 8.03 -8.73 30.64
N LYS A 771 7.33 -9.16 31.68
CA LYS A 771 7.15 -8.39 32.90
C LYS A 771 8.49 -8.00 33.53
N GLU A 772 9.43 -8.93 33.65
CA GLU A 772 10.78 -8.65 34.18
C GLU A 772 11.50 -7.59 33.34
N PHE A 773 11.44 -7.70 32.02
CA PHE A 773 12.02 -6.70 31.13
C PHE A 773 11.39 -5.33 31.35
N MET A 774 10.07 -5.25 31.42
CA MET A 774 9.35 -3.98 31.55
C MET A 774 9.60 -3.34 32.91
N CYS A 775 9.59 -4.10 34.00
CA CYS A 775 9.94 -3.58 35.33
C CYS A 775 11.38 -3.04 35.38
N GLU A 776 12.33 -3.72 34.73
CA GLU A 776 13.70 -3.24 34.63
C GLU A 776 13.81 -1.97 33.80
N PHE A 777 13.12 -1.93 32.64
CA PHE A 777 13.09 -0.79 31.74
C PHE A 777 12.54 0.47 32.43
N TYR A 778 11.37 0.36 33.06
CA TYR A 778 10.77 1.48 33.80
C TYR A 778 11.56 1.85 35.08
N GLY A 779 12.27 0.87 35.67
CA GLY A 779 13.20 1.16 36.76
C GLY A 779 14.32 2.11 36.31
N GLN A 780 14.89 1.90 35.15
CA GLN A 780 15.91 2.80 34.58
C GLN A 780 15.32 4.18 34.20
N ILE A 781 14.09 4.24 33.73
CA ILE A 781 13.38 5.51 33.45
C ILE A 781 13.15 6.30 34.74
N LYS A 782 12.77 5.61 35.83
CA LYS A 782 12.62 6.21 37.14
C LYS A 782 13.91 6.89 37.62
N GLU A 783 15.07 6.29 37.35
CA GLU A 783 16.40 6.84 37.66
C GLU A 783 16.79 8.01 36.71
N GLY A 784 15.93 8.42 35.76
CA GLY A 784 16.15 9.55 34.90
C GLY A 784 16.90 9.26 33.59
N LEU A 785 17.08 7.98 33.21
CA LEU A 785 17.74 7.64 31.96
C LEU A 785 16.78 7.86 30.75
N GLU A 786 17.37 8.23 29.61
CA GLU A 786 16.66 8.27 28.33
C GLU A 786 16.15 6.88 27.92
N TYR A 787 15.07 6.83 27.14
CA TYR A 787 14.39 5.59 26.76
C TYR A 787 15.32 4.56 26.09
N HIS A 788 16.20 4.98 25.18
CA HIS A 788 17.15 4.08 24.51
C HIS A 788 18.20 3.48 25.46
N GLU A 789 18.70 4.29 26.36
CA GLU A 789 19.71 3.82 27.34
C GLU A 789 19.06 2.92 28.39
N ALA A 790 17.87 3.29 28.88
CA ALA A 790 17.07 2.46 29.78
C ALA A 790 16.77 1.09 29.14
N PHE A 791 16.35 1.08 27.86
CA PHE A 791 16.10 -0.13 27.09
C PHE A 791 17.35 -1.01 26.96
N ARG A 792 18.48 -0.41 26.61
CA ARG A 792 19.77 -1.12 26.44
C ARG A 792 20.21 -1.79 27.71
N ILE A 793 20.06 -1.10 28.85
CA ILE A 793 20.41 -1.66 30.17
C ILE A 793 19.48 -2.80 30.55
N ALA A 794 18.17 -2.63 30.39
CA ALA A 794 17.18 -3.66 30.66
C ALA A 794 17.45 -4.92 29.83
N GLN A 795 17.69 -4.77 28.53
CA GLN A 795 17.99 -5.89 27.64
C GLN A 795 19.30 -6.59 28.01
N LYS A 796 20.31 -5.83 28.38
CA LYS A 796 21.59 -6.40 28.87
C LYS A 796 21.40 -7.20 30.14
N ARG A 797 20.63 -6.70 31.12
CA ARG A 797 20.35 -7.40 32.39
C ARG A 797 19.56 -8.67 32.14
N LEU A 798 18.54 -8.61 31.30
CA LEU A 798 17.74 -9.78 30.93
C LEU A 798 18.60 -10.86 30.27
N ARG A 799 19.54 -10.48 29.39
CA ARG A 799 20.48 -11.39 28.74
C ARG A 799 21.44 -12.06 29.71
N LEU A 800 21.85 -11.38 30.76
CA LEU A 800 22.71 -11.98 31.81
C LEU A 800 21.95 -13.06 32.59
N LYS A 801 20.63 -12.89 32.74
CA LYS A 801 19.77 -13.86 33.44
C LYS A 801 19.38 -15.03 32.55
N TYR A 802 19.02 -14.74 31.30
CA TYR A 802 18.52 -15.71 30.32
C TYR A 802 19.53 -15.89 29.19
N GLN A 803 20.11 -17.09 29.06
CA GLN A 803 21.11 -17.37 28.02
C GLN A 803 20.46 -17.53 26.61
N ASP A 804 19.19 -17.99 26.58
CA ASP A 804 18.46 -18.17 25.33
C ASP A 804 18.09 -16.82 24.71
N PRO A 805 18.60 -16.51 23.50
CA PRO A 805 18.27 -15.26 22.81
C PRO A 805 16.77 -15.10 22.50
N LEU A 806 16.02 -16.18 22.38
CA LEU A 806 14.59 -16.11 22.11
C LEU A 806 13.79 -15.44 23.23
N LEU A 807 14.35 -15.34 24.43
CA LEU A 807 13.71 -14.71 25.60
C LEU A 807 13.99 -13.21 25.73
N TRP A 808 15.14 -12.70 25.25
CA TRP A 808 15.52 -11.29 25.41
C TRP A 808 15.70 -10.52 24.10
N ALA A 809 15.96 -11.20 22.98
CA ALA A 809 16.15 -10.56 21.69
C ALA A 809 14.85 -10.09 20.98
N PRO A 810 13.62 -10.55 21.33
CA PRO A 810 12.40 -10.04 20.74
C PRO A 810 12.17 -8.55 20.95
N PHE A 811 12.60 -8.00 22.08
CA PHE A 811 12.38 -6.59 22.42
C PHE A 811 13.18 -5.68 21.50
N VAL A 812 12.50 -4.70 20.90
CA VAL A 812 13.10 -3.67 20.04
C VAL A 812 12.55 -2.30 20.39
N ILE A 813 13.35 -1.27 20.15
CA ILE A 813 12.98 0.15 20.30
C ILE A 813 13.19 0.86 18.97
N ILE A 814 12.20 1.67 18.55
CA ILE A 814 12.16 2.32 17.24
C ILE A 814 11.73 3.79 17.39
N ASP A 815 12.47 4.71 16.76
CA ASP A 815 12.14 6.14 16.64
C ASP A 815 11.43 6.48 15.33
#